data_16031265d6be2de0337d99583180344c
#
_entry.id   16031265d6be2de0337d99583180344c
#
_cell.length_a   1.000
_cell.length_b   1.000
_cell.length_c   1.000
_cell.angle_alpha   90.00
_cell.angle_beta   90.00
_cell.angle_gamma   90.00
#
_symmetry.space_group_name_H-M   'P 1'
#
loop_
_entity.id
_entity.type
_entity.pdbx_description
1 polymer ?
#
loop_
_entity_poly.entity_id
_entity_poly.type
_entity_poly.pdbx_seq_one_letter_code
_entity_poly.pdbx_strand_id
1 'polypeptide(L)'
;MKSNFKWIVLMVITPFFSNGQLPYLFRDTSIAVFHGSNRLQNPWASGMNTTNFAEIDLNGDNKMDLLEFDAPSFRVNPFINLGQANVSSYVYAPEYRSKFPTDMEGWVRTFDYDFDGDMDLFSYNGGGISMYRNDFSTGTGLLFTLITSSIQTHYGGFQTNIYVSRVNAPALSDLDNDGDMDILAFSISGSWVEHHESFAMDSTGNPSSMKFHYIPVCWGYFVLAGNRNSAILPPVLPTCPLVAANPYRAYFDQERGIVDEEVGQLNNSNKSMRHAGSSLVVYDNDGDGDKDVLNGDILGSNLLFLENCGTPDSAWICAQDTTFPSYDTPAYMLDVAAPHYFDVNNDGNKDLIVGNFFPAGEDYNNVIFYKNTTNNQSNIFNRQTDRWLVDGMIEVGTGAHPVFFDVDQDGKLDLLIGNDFYFDTSNAIAKVAYYRNTSLGSKAEYTLITNDYSTLSSYLLTGIYLTFGDVDGDGDSDMIIGHSDGSLIYFQNLAGAGNPCIFVLSQVNYQSIDVGDNAVPQLFDVNRDGKLDLLIGERTGVLNYYENMGSTVSPIFSFVSNNFGGVNVAKVGSVAGFSTPILFEKQGNYELLVGSFSGYIYHFSNIDGNLSGTFTLLDSMFQNIFEPRLATPAMADIDGDTAFDLVVGSLSGGVVLYTQDQTLSINSEQDESIFFNLYPNPVQMSLNLSFEKESTTRKLIEIVDVTGRLVYKLQSNRQQITLDVSKWTPGTYLCRVSDSKRTFTQKFIKY
;
A
#
# COMPACT_ATOMS: atom_id res chain seq x y z
N MET A 1 -62.27 3.93 -24.73
CA MET A 1 -61.37 3.03 -23.96
C MET A 1 -60.21 3.86 -23.51
N LYS A 2 -60.08 4.08 -22.20
CA LYS A 2 -59.02 4.90 -21.62
C LYS A 2 -57.84 3.96 -21.28
N SER A 3 -56.70 4.13 -21.92
CA SER A 3 -55.47 3.46 -21.54
C SER A 3 -54.78 4.24 -20.44
N ASN A 4 -54.61 3.60 -19.29
CA ASN A 4 -53.86 4.14 -18.17
C ASN A 4 -52.37 3.91 -18.45
N PHE A 5 -51.65 4.96 -18.79
CA PHE A 5 -50.20 5.01 -18.70
C PHE A 5 -49.84 5.15 -17.23
N LYS A 6 -49.25 4.11 -16.65
CA LYS A 6 -48.59 4.22 -15.35
C LYS A 6 -47.16 4.77 -15.58
N TRP A 7 -46.94 6.00 -15.20
CA TRP A 7 -45.60 6.54 -15.01
C TRP A 7 -45.00 5.82 -13.82
N ILE A 8 -43.97 5.05 -14.03
CA ILE A 8 -43.06 4.62 -12.94
C ILE A 8 -42.14 5.80 -12.72
N VAL A 9 -42.44 6.60 -11.70
CA VAL A 9 -41.53 7.58 -11.18
C VAL A 9 -40.49 6.79 -10.37
N LEU A 10 -39.29 6.70 -10.89
CA LEU A 10 -38.13 6.26 -10.12
C LEU A 10 -37.96 7.29 -8.97
N MET A 11 -38.42 6.93 -7.79
CA MET A 11 -38.14 7.73 -6.58
C MET A 11 -36.66 7.49 -6.26
N VAL A 12 -35.80 8.41 -6.68
CA VAL A 12 -34.49 8.58 -6.08
C VAL A 12 -34.75 9.02 -4.64
N ILE A 13 -34.58 8.08 -3.72
CA ILE A 13 -34.64 8.39 -2.29
C ILE A 13 -33.32 9.10 -1.97
N THR A 14 -33.35 10.44 -1.97
CA THR A 14 -32.22 11.23 -1.48
C THR A 14 -32.19 11.14 0.04
N PRO A 15 -31.13 10.65 0.66
CA PRO A 15 -31.00 10.72 2.11
C PRO A 15 -30.84 12.18 2.55
N PHE A 16 -31.65 12.59 3.52
CA PHE A 16 -31.54 13.91 4.14
C PHE A 16 -30.34 13.93 5.09
N PHE A 17 -29.22 14.48 4.66
CA PHE A 17 -28.13 14.87 5.56
C PHE A 17 -28.39 16.26 6.15
N SER A 18 -28.40 16.37 7.46
CA SER A 18 -28.42 17.66 8.15
C SER A 18 -26.99 18.19 8.29
N ASN A 19 -26.73 19.34 7.64
CA ASN A 19 -25.49 20.11 7.72
C ASN A 19 -24.20 19.57 7.10
N GLY A 20 -24.00 19.90 5.85
CA GLY A 20 -22.77 20.44 5.24
C GLY A 20 -21.51 19.60 5.11
N GLN A 21 -21.20 18.66 5.95
CA GLN A 21 -20.00 17.83 5.83
C GLN A 21 -20.32 16.41 5.35
N LEU A 22 -19.46 15.85 4.49
CA LEU A 22 -19.49 14.42 4.23
C LEU A 22 -19.18 13.66 5.54
N PRO A 23 -19.86 12.53 5.81
CA PRO A 23 -19.57 11.72 6.99
C PRO A 23 -18.10 11.30 7.01
N TYR A 24 -17.56 11.08 8.20
CA TYR A 24 -16.19 10.61 8.33
C TYR A 24 -16.09 9.16 7.89
N LEU A 25 -15.21 8.87 6.95
CA LEU A 25 -14.98 7.54 6.40
C LEU A 25 -13.80 6.85 7.11
N PHE A 26 -13.96 5.57 7.42
CA PHE A 26 -12.94 4.73 8.04
C PHE A 26 -12.61 3.58 7.10
N ARG A 27 -11.38 3.09 7.12
CA ARG A 27 -11.05 1.85 6.43
C ARG A 27 -11.90 0.71 6.96
N ASP A 28 -12.49 -0.06 6.05
CA ASP A 28 -13.30 -1.23 6.36
C ASP A 28 -12.76 -2.48 5.64
N THR A 29 -12.80 -3.61 6.30
CA THR A 29 -12.44 -4.93 5.76
C THR A 29 -13.59 -5.91 5.85
N SER A 30 -14.76 -5.47 6.26
CA SER A 30 -15.88 -6.34 6.63
C SER A 30 -16.73 -6.82 5.45
N ILE A 31 -16.68 -6.13 4.28
CA ILE A 31 -17.36 -6.57 3.07
C ILE A 31 -16.68 -7.82 2.54
N ALA A 32 -17.44 -8.90 2.40
CA ALA A 32 -16.92 -10.18 1.95
C ALA A 32 -16.70 -10.20 0.44
N VAL A 33 -15.59 -10.79 0.01
CA VAL A 33 -15.28 -11.03 -1.41
C VAL A 33 -14.91 -12.50 -1.58
N PHE A 34 -15.35 -13.09 -2.70
CA PHE A 34 -15.16 -14.50 -2.99
C PHE A 34 -14.54 -14.73 -4.37
N HIS A 35 -13.63 -15.68 -4.46
CA HIS A 35 -13.19 -16.32 -5.70
C HIS A 35 -13.79 -17.73 -5.75
N GLY A 36 -14.86 -17.90 -6.53
CA GLY A 36 -15.69 -19.11 -6.49
C GLY A 36 -16.32 -19.31 -5.10
N SER A 37 -15.98 -20.40 -4.41
CA SER A 37 -16.42 -20.66 -3.04
C SER A 37 -15.46 -20.17 -1.94
N ASN A 38 -14.28 -19.69 -2.32
CA ASN A 38 -13.24 -19.29 -1.38
C ASN A 38 -13.41 -17.82 -1.02
N ARG A 39 -13.66 -17.55 0.27
CA ARG A 39 -13.67 -16.18 0.79
C ARG A 39 -12.23 -15.67 0.84
N LEU A 40 -11.99 -14.49 0.27
CA LEU A 40 -10.72 -13.81 0.40
C LEU A 40 -10.50 -13.34 1.85
N GLN A 41 -9.27 -13.50 2.35
CA GLN A 41 -8.93 -13.13 3.72
C GLN A 41 -8.70 -11.63 3.87
N ASN A 42 -8.08 -11.01 2.88
CA ASN A 42 -7.65 -9.61 2.89
C ASN A 42 -8.08 -8.86 1.61
N PRO A 43 -9.36 -8.91 1.19
CA PRO A 43 -9.77 -8.41 -0.13
C PRO A 43 -9.45 -6.93 -0.35
N TRP A 44 -9.43 -6.13 0.71
CA TRP A 44 -9.27 -4.68 0.69
C TRP A 44 -7.87 -4.21 1.12
N ALA A 45 -6.85 -5.05 0.93
CA ALA A 45 -5.47 -4.73 1.33
C ALA A 45 -4.66 -3.97 0.28
N SER A 46 -5.29 -3.52 -0.82
CA SER A 46 -4.71 -2.65 -1.85
C SER A 46 -3.70 -3.32 -2.81
N GLY A 47 -3.59 -4.67 -2.83
CA GLY A 47 -2.67 -5.38 -3.73
C GLY A 47 -1.19 -5.26 -3.36
N MET A 48 -0.34 -5.99 -4.10
CA MET A 48 1.12 -6.02 -3.92
C MET A 48 1.82 -6.23 -5.26
N ASN A 49 2.60 -5.27 -5.74
CA ASN A 49 3.39 -5.38 -6.97
C ASN A 49 4.88 -5.57 -6.72
N THR A 50 5.41 -4.94 -5.67
CA THR A 50 6.80 -5.14 -5.25
C THR A 50 6.82 -5.40 -3.77
N THR A 51 7.41 -6.53 -3.39
CA THR A 51 7.25 -7.04 -2.04
C THR A 51 8.58 -7.11 -1.31
N ASN A 52 8.74 -6.22 -0.33
CA ASN A 52 9.77 -6.32 0.68
C ASN A 52 9.11 -6.70 2.00
N PHE A 53 9.41 -7.90 2.48
CA PHE A 53 8.86 -8.38 3.75
C PHE A 53 9.84 -8.20 4.90
N ALA A 54 9.30 -7.94 6.09
CA ALA A 54 10.03 -7.92 7.35
C ALA A 54 9.15 -8.44 8.48
N GLU A 55 9.76 -9.11 9.46
CA GLU A 55 9.08 -9.59 10.68
C GLU A 55 9.08 -8.49 11.74
N ILE A 56 7.99 -8.36 12.47
CA ILE A 56 7.86 -7.45 13.60
C ILE A 56 6.65 -7.84 14.45
N ASP A 57 6.74 -7.77 15.77
CA ASP A 57 5.56 -7.90 16.65
C ASP A 57 4.83 -6.55 16.73
N LEU A 58 3.71 -6.42 16.02
CA LEU A 58 2.93 -5.17 15.94
C LEU A 58 2.06 -4.92 17.17
N ASN A 59 1.61 -6.00 17.80
CA ASN A 59 0.57 -5.96 18.82
C ASN A 59 1.06 -6.35 20.23
N GLY A 60 2.29 -6.83 20.38
CA GLY A 60 2.90 -7.25 21.64
C GLY A 60 2.40 -8.61 22.15
N ASP A 61 2.01 -9.50 21.24
CA ASP A 61 1.55 -10.85 21.61
C ASP A 61 2.67 -11.91 21.55
N ASN A 62 3.90 -11.48 21.28
CA ASN A 62 5.12 -12.28 21.11
C ASN A 62 5.06 -13.27 19.93
N LYS A 63 4.26 -12.96 18.92
CA LYS A 63 4.32 -13.61 17.62
C LYS A 63 4.80 -12.60 16.60
N MET A 64 5.65 -13.07 15.69
CA MET A 64 6.08 -12.22 14.61
C MET A 64 4.95 -12.01 13.63
N ASP A 65 4.52 -10.77 13.53
CA ASP A 65 3.63 -10.24 12.53
C ASP A 65 4.41 -9.90 11.25
N LEU A 66 3.73 -9.45 10.22
CA LEU A 66 4.37 -9.18 8.95
C LEU A 66 4.21 -7.72 8.56
N LEU A 67 5.32 -7.11 8.17
CA LEU A 67 5.38 -5.86 7.46
C LEU A 67 5.68 -6.15 5.99
N GLU A 68 4.80 -5.77 5.08
CA GLU A 68 5.09 -5.65 3.66
C GLU A 68 5.32 -4.18 3.31
N PHE A 69 6.41 -3.90 2.59
CA PHE A 69 6.76 -2.57 2.11
C PHE A 69 6.78 -2.54 0.58
N ASP A 70 5.78 -1.88 0.01
CA ASP A 70 5.71 -1.63 -1.43
C ASP A 70 6.60 -0.43 -1.80
N ALA A 71 7.80 -0.71 -2.27
CA ALA A 71 8.83 0.28 -2.53
C ALA A 71 8.46 1.35 -3.58
N PRO A 72 7.74 1.06 -4.69
CA PRO A 72 7.30 2.07 -5.65
C PRO A 72 6.31 3.06 -5.07
N SER A 73 5.40 2.61 -4.24
CA SER A 73 4.37 3.46 -3.64
C SER A 73 4.77 4.03 -2.27
N PHE A 74 5.91 3.61 -1.69
CA PHE A 74 6.33 3.93 -0.31
C PHE A 74 5.27 3.53 0.73
N ARG A 75 4.55 2.45 0.45
CA ARG A 75 3.45 2.02 1.29
C ARG A 75 3.86 0.88 2.21
N VAL A 76 3.42 1.01 3.46
CA VAL A 76 3.50 -0.03 4.48
C VAL A 76 2.18 -0.75 4.55
N ASN A 77 2.18 -2.06 4.39
CA ASN A 77 1.05 -2.94 4.62
C ASN A 77 1.35 -3.87 5.80
N PRO A 78 0.84 -3.56 6.99
CA PRO A 78 0.99 -4.41 8.16
C PRO A 78 -0.05 -5.53 8.18
N PHE A 79 0.37 -6.73 8.61
CA PHE A 79 -0.51 -7.89 8.74
C PHE A 79 -0.26 -8.56 10.08
N ILE A 80 -1.33 -8.82 10.84
CA ILE A 80 -1.28 -9.56 12.10
C ILE A 80 -1.26 -11.07 11.82
N ASN A 81 -0.30 -11.76 12.41
CA ASN A 81 -0.21 -13.23 12.44
C ASN A 81 -1.20 -13.81 13.45
N LEU A 82 -2.17 -14.59 12.97
CA LEU A 82 -3.15 -15.22 13.87
C LEU A 82 -2.57 -16.36 14.72
N GLY A 83 -1.30 -16.72 14.51
CA GLY A 83 -0.56 -17.69 15.33
C GLY A 83 -1.10 -19.12 15.25
N GLN A 84 -1.72 -19.50 14.15
CA GLN A 84 -2.20 -20.86 13.93
C GLN A 84 -1.03 -21.76 13.55
N ALA A 85 -0.77 -22.82 14.34
CA ALA A 85 0.34 -23.71 14.09
C ALA A 85 0.21 -24.43 12.75
N ASN A 86 1.28 -24.48 11.98
CA ASN A 86 1.38 -25.06 10.64
C ASN A 86 0.48 -24.39 9.58
N VAL A 87 0.05 -23.17 9.81
CA VAL A 87 -0.81 -22.41 8.89
C VAL A 87 -0.29 -20.99 8.75
N SER A 88 0.00 -20.59 7.52
CA SER A 88 0.25 -19.19 7.22
C SER A 88 -1.08 -18.43 7.24
N SER A 89 -1.34 -17.67 8.28
CA SER A 89 -2.61 -16.95 8.48
C SER A 89 -2.37 -15.54 8.97
N TYR A 90 -2.42 -14.58 8.00
CA TYR A 90 -2.16 -13.18 8.22
C TYR A 90 -3.39 -12.35 7.86
N VAL A 91 -3.77 -11.42 8.75
CA VAL A 91 -4.89 -10.51 8.54
C VAL A 91 -4.36 -9.08 8.41
N TYR A 92 -4.78 -8.40 7.34
CA TYR A 92 -4.42 -7.01 7.10
C TYR A 92 -4.87 -6.10 8.25
N ALA A 93 -3.94 -5.30 8.77
CA ALA A 93 -4.10 -4.45 9.95
C ALA A 93 -3.70 -2.99 9.68
N PRO A 94 -4.49 -2.29 8.84
CA PRO A 94 -4.14 -0.93 8.39
C PRO A 94 -4.01 0.11 9.50
N GLU A 95 -4.54 -0.15 10.68
CA GLU A 95 -4.43 0.72 11.86
C GLU A 95 -2.99 0.91 12.35
N TYR A 96 -2.11 -0.03 12.07
CA TYR A 96 -0.68 0.08 12.40
C TYR A 96 0.11 0.92 11.39
N ARG A 97 -0.41 1.17 10.18
CA ARG A 97 0.29 1.89 9.12
C ARG A 97 0.84 3.25 9.57
N SER A 98 0.05 4.00 10.36
CA SER A 98 0.43 5.33 10.86
C SER A 98 1.53 5.31 11.94
N LYS A 99 1.94 4.13 12.40
CA LYS A 99 2.99 3.97 13.40
C LYS A 99 4.39 3.96 12.79
N PHE A 100 4.48 3.62 11.50
CA PHE A 100 5.75 3.54 10.80
C PHE A 100 6.27 4.90 10.36
N PRO A 101 7.61 5.06 10.26
CA PRO A 101 8.22 6.26 9.69
C PRO A 101 7.71 6.54 8.27
N THR A 102 7.50 7.81 7.93
CA THR A 102 6.96 8.23 6.63
C THR A 102 8.03 8.49 5.57
N ASP A 103 9.29 8.41 5.95
CA ASP A 103 10.47 8.68 5.11
C ASP A 103 11.22 7.40 4.69
N MET A 104 10.60 6.23 4.86
CA MET A 104 11.14 4.97 4.36
C MET A 104 11.14 4.93 2.84
N GLU A 105 12.24 4.47 2.25
CA GLU A 105 12.43 4.35 0.81
C GLU A 105 13.17 3.05 0.44
N GLY A 106 13.04 2.63 -0.83
CA GLY A 106 13.81 1.56 -1.45
C GLY A 106 13.50 0.19 -0.88
N TRP A 107 14.03 -0.13 0.27
CA TRP A 107 13.88 -1.42 0.96
C TRP A 107 13.74 -1.23 2.47
N VAL A 108 13.22 -2.24 3.12
CA VAL A 108 13.07 -2.34 4.58
C VAL A 108 13.66 -3.65 5.06
N ARG A 109 14.36 -3.61 6.21
CA ARG A 109 14.84 -4.78 6.95
C ARG A 109 14.54 -4.58 8.42
N THR A 110 14.40 -5.67 9.16
CA THR A 110 14.29 -5.67 10.61
C THR A 110 15.39 -6.51 11.23
N PHE A 111 15.88 -6.08 12.38
CA PHE A 111 16.84 -6.78 13.22
C PHE A 111 16.74 -6.20 14.63
N ASP A 112 16.76 -7.04 15.65
CA ASP A 112 16.83 -6.62 17.07
C ASP A 112 18.29 -6.25 17.38
N TYR A 113 18.68 -4.97 17.15
CA TYR A 113 20.09 -4.55 17.22
C TYR A 113 20.59 -4.35 18.63
N ASP A 114 19.73 -4.12 19.61
CA ASP A 114 20.12 -3.92 21.02
C ASP A 114 19.70 -5.07 21.93
N PHE A 115 19.12 -6.13 21.31
CA PHE A 115 18.75 -7.39 21.95
C PHE A 115 17.76 -7.21 23.11
N ASP A 116 16.85 -6.26 22.94
CA ASP A 116 15.77 -6.02 23.92
C ASP A 116 14.52 -6.88 23.65
N GLY A 117 14.49 -7.59 22.54
CA GLY A 117 13.43 -8.51 22.10
C GLY A 117 12.46 -7.91 21.09
N ASP A 118 12.57 -6.61 20.78
CA ASP A 118 11.75 -5.90 19.83
C ASP A 118 12.51 -5.72 18.50
N MET A 119 11.89 -6.06 17.37
CA MET A 119 12.52 -5.86 16.07
C MET A 119 12.63 -4.38 15.72
N ASP A 120 13.83 -3.90 15.45
CA ASP A 120 14.13 -2.55 14.98
C ASP A 120 14.06 -2.46 13.47
N LEU A 121 13.90 -1.24 12.96
CA LEU A 121 13.63 -0.98 11.57
C LEU A 121 14.81 -0.28 10.86
N PHE A 122 15.18 -0.82 9.71
CA PHE A 122 16.23 -0.28 8.84
C PHE A 122 15.68 -0.01 7.45
N SER A 123 16.03 1.14 6.86
CA SER A 123 15.56 1.55 5.55
C SER A 123 16.63 2.33 4.78
N TYR A 124 16.55 2.32 3.45
CA TYR A 124 17.40 3.16 2.61
C TYR A 124 17.18 4.65 2.90
N ASN A 125 18.28 5.42 2.92
CA ASN A 125 18.22 6.88 3.00
C ASN A 125 19.40 7.52 2.25
N GLY A 126 19.16 8.07 1.05
CA GLY A 126 20.12 8.92 0.33
C GLY A 126 21.52 8.33 0.09
N GLY A 127 21.63 7.00 -0.05
CA GLY A 127 22.91 6.30 -0.20
C GLY A 127 23.49 5.77 1.14
N GLY A 128 22.69 5.77 2.20
CA GLY A 128 23.00 5.20 3.50
C GLY A 128 21.84 4.38 4.05
N ILE A 129 21.95 3.97 5.30
CA ILE A 129 20.95 3.17 6.04
C ILE A 129 20.46 4.01 7.22
N SER A 130 19.18 4.38 7.21
CA SER A 130 18.49 4.89 8.39
C SER A 130 18.14 3.75 9.33
N MET A 131 18.19 4.01 10.62
CA MET A 131 17.82 3.07 11.67
C MET A 131 16.85 3.72 12.65
N TYR A 132 15.76 2.99 12.93
CA TYR A 132 14.73 3.39 13.89
C TYR A 132 14.62 2.30 14.94
N ARG A 133 14.85 2.65 16.20
CA ARG A 133 14.65 1.75 17.32
C ARG A 133 13.15 1.61 17.60
N ASN A 134 12.72 0.38 17.82
CA ASN A 134 11.37 0.08 18.28
C ASN A 134 11.31 0.21 19.82
N ASP A 135 10.66 1.25 20.30
CA ASP A 135 10.43 1.48 21.73
C ASP A 135 9.04 0.93 22.13
N PHE A 136 8.73 -0.35 21.79
CA PHE A 136 7.44 -0.94 22.11
C PHE A 136 7.19 -0.96 23.62
N SER A 137 5.97 -0.66 24.02
CA SER A 137 5.53 -0.90 25.40
C SER A 137 4.02 -1.21 25.43
N THR A 138 3.60 -2.02 26.39
CA THR A 138 2.19 -2.37 26.60
C THR A 138 1.27 -1.16 26.83
N GLY A 139 1.84 0.01 27.16
CA GLY A 139 1.09 1.24 27.38
C GLY A 139 1.01 2.16 26.17
N THR A 140 2.01 2.16 25.29
CA THR A 140 2.10 3.02 24.10
C THR A 140 1.92 2.26 22.79
N GLY A 141 2.13 0.93 22.81
CA GLY A 141 2.20 0.09 21.60
C GLY A 141 3.46 0.39 20.79
N LEU A 142 3.41 0.06 19.52
CA LEU A 142 4.50 0.26 18.56
C LEU A 142 4.90 1.74 18.44
N LEU A 143 6.20 2.01 18.61
CA LEU A 143 6.77 3.36 18.55
C LEU A 143 8.20 3.31 18.00
N PHE A 144 8.46 3.95 16.88
CA PHE A 144 9.79 4.03 16.27
C PHE A 144 10.47 5.36 16.60
N THR A 145 11.71 5.28 17.13
CA THR A 145 12.58 6.42 17.39
C THR A 145 13.76 6.41 16.43
N LEU A 146 13.93 7.45 15.60
CA LEU A 146 15.09 7.58 14.72
C LEU A 146 16.37 7.69 15.56
N ILE A 147 17.25 6.70 15.43
CA ILE A 147 18.56 6.68 16.10
C ILE A 147 19.61 7.33 15.20
N THR A 148 19.64 6.98 13.93
CA THR A 148 20.51 7.61 12.94
C THR A 148 19.88 7.64 11.57
N SER A 149 20.10 8.70 10.82
CA SER A 149 19.71 8.78 9.41
C SER A 149 20.76 8.16 8.47
N SER A 150 21.92 7.75 8.99
CA SER A 150 22.99 7.13 8.20
C SER A 150 23.96 6.39 9.11
N ILE A 151 23.91 5.05 9.09
CA ILE A 151 24.86 4.21 9.82
C ILE A 151 26.27 4.46 9.29
N GLN A 152 27.23 4.60 10.22
CA GLN A 152 28.62 4.93 9.91
C GLN A 152 29.53 3.72 10.12
N THR A 153 30.56 3.60 9.29
CA THR A 153 31.63 2.61 9.41
C THR A 153 32.99 3.28 9.45
N HIS A 154 33.97 2.65 10.08
CA HIS A 154 35.35 3.08 10.04
C HIS A 154 36.08 2.47 8.85
N TYR A 155 36.67 3.33 8.04
CA TYR A 155 37.43 2.99 6.85
C TYR A 155 38.87 3.41 7.08
N GLY A 156 39.68 2.54 7.68
CA GLY A 156 41.13 2.71 7.82
C GLY A 156 41.59 3.93 8.66
N GLY A 157 40.89 4.83 9.08
CA GLY A 157 41.28 6.04 9.84
C GLY A 157 40.37 7.22 9.69
N PHE A 158 39.35 7.09 8.85
CA PHE A 158 38.24 8.03 8.76
C PHE A 158 36.89 7.30 8.84
N GLN A 159 35.88 8.03 9.23
CA GLN A 159 34.51 7.53 9.34
C GLN A 159 33.71 7.98 8.13
N THR A 160 32.92 7.05 7.57
CA THR A 160 32.01 7.33 6.45
C THR A 160 30.71 6.55 6.62
N ASN A 161 29.66 6.88 5.87
CA ASN A 161 28.45 6.09 5.87
C ASN A 161 28.69 4.73 5.21
N ILE A 162 27.99 3.71 5.66
CA ILE A 162 27.84 2.45 4.94
C ILE A 162 27.03 2.77 3.69
N TYR A 163 27.67 2.63 2.52
CA TYR A 163 26.99 2.91 1.26
C TYR A 163 26.07 1.77 0.88
N VAL A 164 24.83 2.09 0.61
CA VAL A 164 23.84 1.19 -0.04
C VAL A 164 23.14 1.93 -1.15
N SER A 165 22.71 1.22 -2.17
CA SER A 165 21.87 1.81 -3.19
C SER A 165 20.39 1.55 -2.88
N ARG A 166 19.51 2.40 -3.41
CA ARG A 166 18.05 2.25 -3.27
C ARG A 166 17.54 0.89 -3.78
N VAL A 167 18.27 0.29 -4.68
CA VAL A 167 17.92 -0.94 -5.40
C VAL A 167 18.77 -2.15 -4.97
N ASN A 168 19.57 -2.01 -3.91
CA ASN A 168 20.37 -3.10 -3.36
C ASN A 168 20.04 -3.22 -1.87
N ALA A 169 19.30 -4.25 -1.51
CA ALA A 169 18.96 -4.51 -0.11
C ALA A 169 20.11 -5.28 0.59
N PRO A 170 20.66 -4.76 1.68
CA PRO A 170 21.72 -5.42 2.45
C PRO A 170 21.16 -6.59 3.24
N ALA A 171 22.06 -7.46 3.74
CA ALA A 171 21.75 -8.38 4.82
C ALA A 171 22.22 -7.81 6.16
N LEU A 172 21.41 -8.01 7.20
CA LEU A 172 21.70 -7.71 8.60
C LEU A 172 21.70 -9.04 9.34
N SER A 173 22.79 -9.37 10.04
CA SER A 173 22.94 -10.63 10.75
C SER A 173 24.11 -10.55 11.73
N ASP A 174 24.05 -11.33 12.79
CA ASP A 174 25.23 -11.71 13.58
C ASP A 174 25.97 -12.77 12.77
N LEU A 175 27.05 -12.38 12.06
CA LEU A 175 27.76 -13.23 11.11
C LEU A 175 28.81 -14.13 11.79
N ASP A 176 29.47 -13.63 12.83
CA ASP A 176 30.53 -14.31 13.55
C ASP A 176 30.06 -14.93 14.87
N ASN A 177 28.76 -14.78 15.19
CA ASN A 177 28.10 -15.28 16.40
C ASN A 177 28.65 -14.68 17.70
N ASP A 178 29.12 -13.44 17.68
CA ASP A 178 29.61 -12.72 18.87
C ASP A 178 28.49 -12.00 19.64
N GLY A 179 27.29 -11.90 19.06
CA GLY A 179 26.10 -11.34 19.68
C GLY A 179 25.91 -9.85 19.38
N ASP A 180 26.42 -9.37 18.27
CA ASP A 180 26.06 -8.06 17.74
C ASP A 180 25.72 -8.09 16.23
N MET A 181 25.27 -6.98 15.68
CA MET A 181 24.74 -6.91 14.31
C MET A 181 25.81 -6.53 13.31
N ASP A 182 26.10 -7.40 12.35
CA ASP A 182 26.92 -7.10 11.17
C ASP A 182 26.08 -6.70 9.96
N ILE A 183 26.73 -6.06 8.98
CA ILE A 183 26.09 -5.63 7.74
C ILE A 183 26.87 -6.12 6.54
N LEU A 184 26.21 -6.91 5.67
CA LEU A 184 26.70 -7.21 4.33
C LEU A 184 26.00 -6.32 3.32
N ALA A 185 26.78 -5.49 2.64
CA ALA A 185 26.29 -4.57 1.62
C ALA A 185 26.99 -4.81 0.27
N PHE A 186 26.30 -4.53 -0.84
CA PHE A 186 26.98 -4.55 -2.13
C PHE A 186 27.91 -3.38 -2.28
N SER A 187 29.09 -3.63 -2.83
CA SER A 187 30.00 -2.58 -3.25
C SER A 187 29.33 -1.60 -4.22
N ILE A 188 29.85 -0.40 -4.35
CA ILE A 188 29.34 0.62 -5.27
C ILE A 188 29.24 0.16 -6.74
N SER A 189 30.02 -0.87 -7.12
CA SER A 189 29.93 -1.52 -8.44
C SER A 189 28.86 -2.60 -8.50
N GLY A 190 28.33 -3.06 -7.35
CA GLY A 190 27.40 -4.17 -7.23
C GLY A 190 28.03 -5.56 -7.49
N SER A 191 29.33 -5.67 -7.73
CA SER A 191 29.96 -6.92 -8.18
C SER A 191 30.42 -7.83 -7.06
N TRP A 192 30.63 -7.32 -5.85
CA TRP A 192 31.01 -8.08 -4.66
C TRP A 192 30.31 -7.55 -3.41
N VAL A 193 30.34 -8.34 -2.37
CA VAL A 193 29.75 -8.01 -1.08
C VAL A 193 30.84 -7.48 -0.14
N GLU A 194 30.58 -6.32 0.45
CA GLU A 194 31.40 -5.68 1.47
C GLU A 194 30.90 -6.08 2.87
N HIS A 195 31.81 -6.36 3.79
CA HIS A 195 31.53 -6.67 5.17
C HIS A 195 31.81 -5.46 6.04
N HIS A 196 30.81 -5.02 6.78
CA HIS A 196 30.91 -4.03 7.85
C HIS A 196 30.66 -4.77 9.17
N GLU A 197 31.75 -5.22 9.79
CA GLU A 197 31.75 -5.98 11.03
C GLU A 197 31.50 -5.04 12.21
N SER A 198 30.59 -5.41 13.08
CA SER A 198 30.38 -4.69 14.33
C SER A 198 31.48 -5.04 15.35
N PHE A 199 31.85 -4.10 16.17
CA PHE A 199 32.76 -4.28 17.32
C PHE A 199 32.08 -3.77 18.58
N ALA A 200 30.80 -3.80 18.64
CA ALA A 200 30.02 -3.31 19.74
C ALA A 200 30.24 -4.16 20.99
N MET A 201 30.11 -5.49 20.84
CA MET A 201 30.30 -6.44 21.93
C MET A 201 31.75 -6.49 22.38
N ASP A 202 32.72 -6.61 21.46
CA ASP A 202 34.16 -6.65 21.74
C ASP A 202 34.69 -5.41 22.49
N SER A 203 34.21 -4.24 22.04
CA SER A 203 34.73 -2.97 22.55
C SER A 203 34.03 -2.45 23.80
N THR A 204 32.75 -2.79 23.98
CA THR A 204 31.93 -2.21 25.07
C THR A 204 31.14 -3.24 25.87
N GLY A 205 30.99 -4.47 25.36
CA GLY A 205 30.07 -5.48 25.91
C GLY A 205 28.62 -5.08 25.81
N ASN A 206 28.29 -4.17 24.87
CA ASN A 206 26.93 -3.67 24.64
C ASN A 206 26.64 -3.65 23.12
N PRO A 207 25.75 -4.49 22.63
CA PRO A 207 25.44 -4.62 21.21
C PRO A 207 24.89 -3.31 20.60
N SER A 208 24.21 -2.48 21.40
CA SER A 208 23.60 -1.23 20.92
C SER A 208 24.60 -0.10 20.59
N SER A 209 25.92 -0.34 20.70
CA SER A 209 26.91 0.74 20.55
C SER A 209 27.23 1.14 19.11
N MET A 210 26.65 0.52 18.10
CA MET A 210 26.72 0.89 16.66
C MET A 210 28.14 1.26 16.18
N LYS A 211 29.09 0.35 16.33
CA LYS A 211 30.51 0.58 15.96
C LYS A 211 30.89 -0.39 14.82
N PHE A 212 30.81 0.06 13.60
CA PHE A 212 31.16 -0.75 12.44
C PHE A 212 32.54 -0.43 11.89
N HIS A 213 33.25 -1.48 11.47
CA HIS A 213 34.49 -1.40 10.75
C HIS A 213 34.37 -2.10 9.40
N TYR A 214 34.81 -1.45 8.35
CA TYR A 214 34.89 -2.05 7.04
C TYR A 214 36.03 -3.07 7.01
N ILE A 215 35.69 -4.30 6.65
CA ILE A 215 36.67 -5.36 6.44
C ILE A 215 37.17 -5.29 4.98
N PRO A 216 38.46 -5.01 4.74
CA PRO A 216 38.98 -4.67 3.42
C PRO A 216 39.22 -5.90 2.51
N VAL A 217 38.37 -6.91 2.63
CA VAL A 217 38.30 -8.08 1.74
C VAL A 217 36.85 -8.30 1.34
N CYS A 218 36.59 -8.80 0.13
CA CYS A 218 35.23 -9.17 -0.18
C CYS A 218 34.82 -10.37 0.66
N TRP A 219 33.68 -10.25 1.30
CA TRP A 219 33.15 -11.33 2.12
C TRP A 219 32.99 -12.60 1.28
N GLY A 220 33.43 -13.76 1.79
CA GLY A 220 33.34 -15.05 1.13
C GLY A 220 34.24 -15.24 -0.12
N TYR A 221 35.10 -14.25 -0.45
CA TYR A 221 36.04 -14.29 -1.60
C TYR A 221 35.41 -14.58 -2.95
N PHE A 222 34.16 -14.26 -3.20
CA PHE A 222 33.49 -14.42 -4.48
C PHE A 222 33.20 -13.09 -5.16
N VAL A 223 32.93 -13.13 -6.45
CA VAL A 223 32.48 -11.98 -7.26
C VAL A 223 31.34 -12.41 -8.15
N LEU A 224 30.26 -11.63 -8.23
CA LEU A 224 29.14 -11.91 -9.12
C LEU A 224 29.58 -11.81 -10.58
N ALA A 225 29.17 -12.75 -11.42
CA ALA A 225 29.50 -12.80 -12.82
C ALA A 225 28.65 -11.80 -13.61
N GLY A 226 29.28 -10.86 -14.30
CA GLY A 226 28.63 -9.70 -14.95
C GLY A 226 27.66 -9.98 -16.11
N ASN A 227 27.28 -11.22 -16.36
CA ASN A 227 26.35 -11.58 -17.44
C ASN A 227 25.53 -12.85 -17.18
N ARG A 228 25.52 -13.35 -15.95
CA ARG A 228 24.82 -14.59 -15.57
C ARG A 228 24.42 -14.54 -14.11
N ASN A 229 23.36 -15.27 -13.77
CA ASN A 229 23.01 -15.59 -12.38
C ASN A 229 24.01 -16.60 -11.81
N SER A 230 25.25 -16.16 -11.54
CA SER A 230 26.30 -17.01 -11.00
C SER A 230 27.40 -16.17 -10.37
N ALA A 231 28.23 -16.80 -9.54
CA ALA A 231 29.41 -16.20 -8.95
C ALA A 231 30.69 -16.88 -9.50
N ILE A 232 31.79 -16.14 -9.52
CA ILE A 232 33.13 -16.65 -9.72
C ILE A 232 33.66 -16.98 -8.33
N LEU A 233 33.94 -18.27 -8.10
CA LEU A 233 34.33 -18.80 -6.80
C LEU A 233 35.84 -19.00 -6.66
N PRO A 234 36.40 -19.02 -5.44
CA PRO A 234 37.78 -19.42 -5.18
C PRO A 234 38.03 -20.88 -5.65
N PRO A 235 39.26 -21.33 -6.00
CA PRO A 235 40.51 -20.58 -6.06
C PRO A 235 40.79 -19.93 -7.42
N VAL A 236 39.85 -19.92 -8.34
CA VAL A 236 39.96 -19.15 -9.57
C VAL A 236 39.83 -17.70 -9.13
N LEU A 237 40.95 -17.15 -8.70
CA LEU A 237 41.01 -15.79 -8.20
C LEU A 237 40.23 -14.83 -9.10
N PRO A 238 39.07 -14.41 -8.68
CA PRO A 238 38.88 -13.03 -8.72
C PRO A 238 39.66 -12.54 -7.50
N THR A 239 40.77 -11.95 -7.70
CA THR A 239 41.08 -10.86 -6.82
C THR A 239 39.77 -10.07 -6.75
N CYS A 240 39.03 -10.10 -5.62
CA CYS A 240 38.22 -8.97 -5.27
C CYS A 240 39.01 -7.79 -5.79
N PRO A 241 38.47 -6.87 -6.64
CA PRO A 241 39.29 -5.81 -7.18
C PRO A 241 39.80 -5.05 -5.97
N LEU A 242 40.78 -5.68 -5.41
CA LEU A 242 41.47 -5.22 -4.23
C LEU A 242 42.03 -3.95 -4.70
N VAL A 243 41.35 -3.00 -4.34
CA VAL A 243 41.75 -1.62 -4.37
C VAL A 243 43.25 -1.59 -4.37
N ALA A 244 43.84 -1.72 -5.57
CA ALA A 244 45.28 -1.56 -5.77
C ALA A 244 45.75 -0.15 -5.34
N ALA A 245 44.83 0.60 -4.69
CA ALA A 245 44.97 1.95 -4.22
C ALA A 245 44.53 2.13 -2.76
N ASN A 246 44.19 1.07 -1.99
CA ASN A 246 43.91 1.29 -0.55
C ASN A 246 45.22 1.21 0.25
N PRO A 247 45.79 2.34 0.72
CA PRO A 247 47.03 2.34 1.50
C PRO A 247 46.87 1.65 2.87
N TYR A 248 45.64 1.32 3.28
CA TYR A 248 45.35 0.70 4.58
C TYR A 248 45.37 -0.83 4.52
N ARG A 249 45.29 -1.47 3.34
CA ARG A 249 45.46 -2.92 3.18
C ARG A 249 46.79 -3.41 3.77
N ALA A 250 47.89 -2.74 3.47
CA ALA A 250 49.20 -3.09 3.98
C ALA A 250 49.29 -3.10 5.51
N TYR A 251 48.46 -2.30 6.19
CA TYR A 251 48.42 -2.25 7.66
C TYR A 251 47.68 -3.48 8.22
N PHE A 252 46.53 -3.85 7.69
CA PHE A 252 45.74 -5.01 8.16
C PHE A 252 46.39 -6.34 7.80
N ASP A 253 46.94 -6.46 6.58
CA ASP A 253 47.64 -7.67 6.16
C ASP A 253 48.88 -7.91 7.02
N GLN A 254 49.52 -6.85 7.53
CA GLN A 254 50.66 -6.92 8.41
C GLN A 254 50.28 -7.40 9.84
N GLU A 255 49.13 -7.02 10.35
CA GLU A 255 48.63 -7.51 11.64
C GLU A 255 48.18 -8.97 11.58
N ARG A 256 47.57 -9.40 10.46
CA ARG A 256 47.10 -10.80 10.25
C ARG A 256 48.15 -11.75 9.67
N GLY A 257 49.33 -11.26 9.35
CA GLY A 257 50.46 -12.09 8.82
C GLY A 257 50.29 -12.56 7.35
N ILE A 258 49.44 -11.90 6.58
CA ILE A 258 49.22 -12.22 5.15
C ILE A 258 50.31 -11.54 4.31
N VAL A 259 51.08 -12.30 3.53
CA VAL A 259 52.17 -11.79 2.69
C VAL A 259 51.72 -11.83 1.23
N ASP A 260 51.73 -10.67 0.56
CA ASP A 260 51.36 -10.53 -0.86
C ASP A 260 52.32 -11.29 -1.79
N GLU A 261 51.84 -12.27 -2.53
CA GLU A 261 52.50 -12.74 -3.76
C GLU A 261 51.82 -12.11 -4.99
N GLU A 262 52.65 -11.55 -5.86
CA GLU A 262 52.42 -10.77 -7.08
C GLU A 262 51.04 -10.80 -7.73
N VAL A 263 50.37 -9.65 -7.75
CA VAL A 263 49.16 -9.39 -8.52
C VAL A 263 49.52 -9.20 -10.01
N GLY A 264 49.30 -10.23 -10.84
CA GLY A 264 49.43 -10.14 -12.28
C GLY A 264 48.42 -9.16 -12.90
N GLN A 265 48.88 -8.34 -13.86
CA GLN A 265 48.05 -7.37 -14.60
C GLN A 265 46.87 -8.06 -15.28
N LEU A 266 45.67 -7.79 -14.83
CA LEU A 266 44.44 -8.14 -15.53
C LEU A 266 44.23 -7.17 -16.71
N ASN A 267 44.18 -7.70 -17.91
CA ASN A 267 43.90 -6.96 -19.15
C ASN A 267 42.49 -6.29 -19.05
N ASN A 268 42.42 -5.00 -19.30
CA ASN A 268 41.29 -4.08 -19.32
C ASN A 268 40.19 -4.38 -20.37
N SER A 269 39.84 -5.63 -20.64
CA SER A 269 38.86 -5.98 -21.68
C SER A 269 37.48 -6.39 -21.17
N ASN A 270 37.27 -6.54 -19.86
CA ASN A 270 35.94 -6.77 -19.29
C ASN A 270 35.51 -5.53 -18.51
N LYS A 271 34.75 -4.64 -19.18
CA LYS A 271 33.91 -3.71 -18.47
C LYS A 271 32.91 -4.55 -17.69
N SER A 272 33.10 -4.71 -16.37
CA SER A 272 32.09 -5.32 -15.50
C SER A 272 30.78 -4.54 -15.69
N MET A 273 29.74 -5.20 -16.13
CA MET A 273 28.40 -4.61 -16.08
C MET A 273 28.09 -4.36 -14.60
N ARG A 274 27.56 -3.19 -14.31
CA ARG A 274 27.17 -2.84 -12.94
C ARG A 274 25.93 -3.66 -12.57
N HIS A 275 25.98 -4.42 -11.49
CA HIS A 275 24.82 -5.03 -10.88
C HIS A 275 24.05 -3.94 -10.12
N ALA A 276 23.03 -3.39 -10.74
CA ALA A 276 22.21 -2.32 -10.15
C ALA A 276 20.83 -2.89 -9.83
N GLY A 277 20.71 -3.66 -8.75
CA GLY A 277 19.48 -4.27 -8.29
C GLY A 277 19.75 -5.68 -7.76
N SER A 278 19.87 -5.81 -6.43
CA SER A 278 20.15 -7.09 -5.79
C SER A 278 19.58 -7.11 -4.38
N SER A 279 19.22 -8.29 -3.88
CA SER A 279 18.73 -8.47 -2.51
C SER A 279 19.47 -9.64 -1.87
N LEU A 280 20.01 -9.41 -0.67
CA LEU A 280 20.74 -10.40 0.11
C LEU A 280 19.93 -10.90 1.31
N VAL A 281 20.02 -12.20 1.55
CA VAL A 281 19.69 -12.85 2.82
C VAL A 281 20.81 -13.80 3.19
N VAL A 282 21.17 -13.84 4.46
CA VAL A 282 22.15 -14.77 5.02
C VAL A 282 21.52 -15.63 6.10
N TYR A 283 21.87 -16.90 6.12
CA TYR A 283 21.38 -17.87 7.11
C TYR A 283 22.26 -19.12 7.07
N ASP A 284 22.29 -19.85 8.14
CA ASP A 284 22.98 -21.15 8.23
C ASP A 284 22.06 -22.21 7.60
N ASN A 285 22.40 -22.70 6.41
CA ASN A 285 21.57 -23.62 5.65
C ASN A 285 21.73 -25.07 6.07
N ASP A 286 22.91 -25.47 6.49
CA ASP A 286 23.27 -26.86 6.75
C ASP A 286 23.63 -27.16 8.22
N GLY A 287 23.64 -26.14 9.09
CA GLY A 287 23.81 -26.29 10.53
C GLY A 287 25.26 -26.38 10.98
N ASP A 288 26.22 -25.95 10.18
CA ASP A 288 27.64 -25.95 10.51
C ASP A 288 28.09 -24.72 11.31
N GLY A 289 27.21 -23.72 11.43
CA GLY A 289 27.37 -22.52 12.26
C GLY A 289 27.89 -21.30 11.50
N ASP A 290 28.27 -21.42 10.24
CA ASP A 290 28.59 -20.29 9.38
C ASP A 290 27.35 -19.84 8.56
N LYS A 291 27.41 -18.69 7.90
CA LYS A 291 26.27 -18.14 7.16
C LYS A 291 26.46 -18.31 5.68
N ASP A 292 25.48 -18.95 5.03
CA ASP A 292 25.32 -19.04 3.59
C ASP A 292 24.58 -17.80 3.04
N VAL A 293 24.60 -17.64 1.71
CA VAL A 293 23.97 -16.49 1.06
C VAL A 293 22.91 -16.91 0.05
N LEU A 294 21.74 -16.29 0.14
CA LEU A 294 20.80 -16.18 -0.97
C LEU A 294 20.90 -14.79 -1.58
N ASN A 295 21.12 -14.76 -2.89
CA ASN A 295 21.19 -13.52 -3.67
C ASN A 295 20.17 -13.55 -4.81
N GLY A 296 19.34 -12.50 -4.88
CA GLY A 296 18.60 -12.16 -6.09
C GLY A 296 19.28 -11.01 -6.80
N ASP A 297 19.37 -11.07 -8.12
CA ASP A 297 20.11 -10.11 -8.94
C ASP A 297 19.35 -9.76 -10.22
N ILE A 298 19.42 -8.51 -10.65
CA ILE A 298 18.76 -8.02 -11.88
C ILE A 298 19.25 -8.72 -13.15
N LEU A 299 20.42 -9.35 -13.13
CA LEU A 299 20.98 -10.12 -14.24
C LEU A 299 20.53 -11.59 -14.23
N GLY A 300 19.75 -11.99 -13.22
CA GLY A 300 19.26 -13.36 -13.06
C GLY A 300 17.83 -13.42 -12.60
N SER A 301 17.02 -14.22 -13.28
CA SER A 301 15.60 -14.42 -12.92
C SER A 301 15.39 -15.48 -11.82
N ASN A 302 16.45 -16.12 -11.32
CA ASN A 302 16.39 -17.11 -10.24
C ASN A 302 17.21 -16.64 -9.05
N LEU A 303 16.97 -17.24 -7.89
CA LEU A 303 17.86 -17.08 -6.75
C LEU A 303 19.21 -17.78 -7.03
N LEU A 304 20.28 -17.13 -6.60
CA LEU A 304 21.61 -17.69 -6.51
C LEU A 304 21.88 -18.05 -5.04
N PHE A 305 22.07 -19.33 -4.75
CA PHE A 305 22.56 -19.80 -3.46
C PHE A 305 24.09 -19.96 -3.51
N LEU A 306 24.75 -19.50 -2.47
CA LEU A 306 26.20 -19.56 -2.30
C LEU A 306 26.48 -20.23 -0.95
N GLU A 307 27.09 -21.42 -1.01
CA GLU A 307 27.46 -22.20 0.18
C GLU A 307 28.79 -21.72 0.75
N ASN A 308 28.78 -21.36 2.00
CA ASN A 308 29.94 -21.01 2.78
C ASN A 308 30.54 -22.33 3.37
N CYS A 309 31.79 -22.59 3.19
CA CYS A 309 32.52 -23.73 3.77
C CYS A 309 33.66 -23.24 4.67
N GLY A 310 33.54 -22.03 5.14
CA GLY A 310 34.55 -21.37 5.99
C GLY A 310 34.33 -21.61 7.46
N THR A 311 34.23 -20.53 8.18
CA THR A 311 33.86 -20.47 9.61
C THR A 311 33.09 -19.16 9.82
N PRO A 312 32.38 -18.99 10.95
CA PRO A 312 31.74 -17.72 11.28
C PRO A 312 32.68 -16.50 11.12
N ASP A 313 33.91 -16.59 11.63
CA ASP A 313 34.91 -15.50 11.56
C ASP A 313 35.59 -15.37 10.18
N SER A 314 35.42 -16.32 9.28
CA SER A 314 36.15 -16.33 8.00
C SER A 314 35.38 -17.07 6.92
N ALA A 315 34.54 -16.34 6.23
CA ALA A 315 33.72 -16.88 5.16
C ALA A 315 34.54 -17.29 3.94
N TRP A 316 34.20 -18.44 3.36
CA TRP A 316 34.81 -19.00 2.14
C TRP A 316 33.77 -19.69 1.28
N ILE A 317 33.26 -19.01 0.27
CA ILE A 317 32.24 -19.59 -0.63
C ILE A 317 32.88 -20.68 -1.50
N CYS A 318 32.39 -21.91 -1.37
CA CYS A 318 32.96 -23.08 -2.04
C CYS A 318 32.05 -23.67 -3.11
N ALA A 319 30.73 -23.49 -3.03
CA ALA A 319 29.77 -24.02 -3.99
C ALA A 319 28.65 -23.01 -4.30
N GLN A 320 27.91 -23.25 -5.37
CA GLN A 320 26.76 -22.42 -5.76
C GLN A 320 25.67 -23.24 -6.42
N ASP A 321 24.41 -22.85 -6.19
CA ASP A 321 23.23 -23.24 -6.96
C ASP A 321 22.65 -22.03 -7.68
N THR A 322 22.73 -22.01 -9.00
CA THR A 322 22.31 -20.87 -9.84
C THR A 322 20.82 -20.87 -10.17
N THR A 323 20.10 -21.87 -9.71
CA THR A 323 18.66 -22.07 -9.91
C THR A 323 17.99 -22.53 -8.62
N PHE A 324 18.38 -21.92 -7.51
CA PHE A 324 17.93 -22.35 -6.19
C PHE A 324 16.42 -22.18 -5.99
N PRO A 325 15.78 -23.19 -5.34
CA PRO A 325 16.29 -24.49 -5.00
C PRO A 325 16.25 -25.45 -6.20
N SER A 326 17.42 -25.91 -6.69
CA SER A 326 17.51 -26.81 -7.87
C SER A 326 16.94 -28.21 -7.64
N TYR A 327 16.71 -28.59 -6.39
CA TYR A 327 16.12 -29.88 -5.99
C TYR A 327 14.58 -29.87 -5.94
N ASP A 328 13.96 -28.70 -6.10
CA ASP A 328 12.53 -28.49 -6.25
C ASP A 328 12.27 -27.59 -7.48
N THR A 329 11.14 -26.95 -7.56
CA THR A 329 10.86 -25.92 -8.58
C THR A 329 11.65 -24.65 -8.26
N PRO A 330 12.57 -24.20 -9.13
CA PRO A 330 13.36 -23.00 -8.88
C PRO A 330 12.53 -21.76 -8.62
N ALA A 331 13.07 -20.84 -7.81
CA ALA A 331 12.48 -19.55 -7.54
C ALA A 331 12.69 -18.60 -8.74
N TYR A 332 11.81 -18.70 -9.71
CA TYR A 332 11.85 -17.85 -10.90
C TYR A 332 10.99 -16.60 -10.68
N MET A 333 11.59 -15.42 -10.81
CA MET A 333 10.93 -14.13 -10.90
C MET A 333 11.31 -13.45 -12.20
N LEU A 334 10.40 -12.73 -12.83
CA LEU A 334 10.66 -12.08 -14.11
C LEU A 334 11.73 -10.99 -14.00
N ASP A 335 11.82 -10.37 -12.83
CA ASP A 335 12.79 -9.35 -12.48
C ASP A 335 13.70 -9.82 -11.32
N VAL A 336 13.97 -9.01 -10.31
CA VAL A 336 14.82 -9.35 -9.17
C VAL A 336 14.07 -10.18 -8.14
N ALA A 337 14.49 -11.40 -7.92
CA ALA A 337 13.99 -12.24 -6.85
C ALA A 337 14.49 -11.72 -5.48
N ALA A 338 13.60 -11.27 -4.61
CA ALA A 338 13.92 -10.84 -3.26
C ALA A 338 13.67 -11.95 -2.24
N PRO A 339 14.71 -12.62 -1.72
CA PRO A 339 14.54 -13.65 -0.70
C PRO A 339 14.25 -13.03 0.69
N HIS A 340 13.44 -13.74 1.48
CA HIS A 340 13.16 -13.48 2.90
C HIS A 340 13.10 -14.83 3.63
N TYR A 341 13.64 -14.90 4.85
CA TYR A 341 13.80 -16.14 5.59
C TYR A 341 13.24 -15.99 7.01
N PHE A 342 12.00 -16.45 7.23
CA PHE A 342 11.31 -16.41 8.52
C PHE A 342 10.17 -17.44 8.62
N ASP A 343 9.70 -17.75 9.83
CA ASP A 343 8.64 -18.73 10.06
C ASP A 343 7.26 -18.12 9.77
N VAL A 344 6.73 -18.36 8.56
CA VAL A 344 5.42 -17.81 8.15
C VAL A 344 4.24 -18.72 8.49
N ASN A 345 4.47 -19.95 8.92
CA ASN A 345 3.42 -20.91 9.18
C ASN A 345 3.33 -21.32 10.66
N ASN A 346 4.13 -20.76 11.53
CA ASN A 346 4.17 -21.01 12.97
C ASN A 346 4.47 -22.48 13.32
N ASP A 347 5.35 -23.16 12.57
CA ASP A 347 5.78 -24.52 12.88
C ASP A 347 7.15 -24.59 13.58
N GLY A 348 7.79 -23.43 13.78
CA GLY A 348 9.08 -23.28 14.45
C GLY A 348 10.28 -23.39 13.49
N ASN A 349 10.05 -23.66 12.20
CA ASN A 349 11.08 -23.68 11.18
C ASN A 349 10.92 -22.46 10.28
N LYS A 350 12.03 -21.78 9.99
CA LYS A 350 12.00 -20.65 9.08
C LYS A 350 11.80 -21.12 7.65
N ASP A 351 10.88 -20.50 6.98
CA ASP A 351 10.51 -20.74 5.59
C ASP A 351 11.23 -19.77 4.65
N LEU A 352 11.17 -20.02 3.33
CA LEU A 352 11.67 -19.10 2.32
C LEU A 352 10.51 -18.45 1.58
N ILE A 353 10.45 -17.13 1.63
CA ILE A 353 9.56 -16.30 0.81
C ILE A 353 10.39 -15.59 -0.23
N VAL A 354 9.93 -15.59 -1.47
CA VAL A 354 10.60 -14.89 -2.56
C VAL A 354 9.63 -13.90 -3.18
N GLY A 355 9.89 -12.63 -2.99
CA GLY A 355 9.10 -11.53 -3.52
C GLY A 355 9.69 -10.96 -4.80
N ASN A 356 8.93 -10.10 -5.48
CA ASN A 356 9.39 -9.30 -6.58
C ASN A 356 9.94 -7.96 -6.07
N PHE A 357 11.19 -7.63 -6.38
CA PHE A 357 11.85 -6.42 -5.85
C PHE A 357 11.58 -5.16 -6.69
N PHE A 358 11.22 -5.32 -7.96
CA PHE A 358 10.98 -4.22 -8.91
C PHE A 358 9.59 -4.28 -9.55
N PRO A 359 9.01 -3.14 -9.94
CA PRO A 359 7.65 -3.07 -10.50
C PRO A 359 7.55 -3.51 -11.98
N ALA A 360 8.62 -4.01 -12.59
CA ALA A 360 8.64 -4.47 -13.98
C ALA A 360 8.44 -5.98 -14.11
N GLY A 361 8.14 -6.66 -13.00
CA GLY A 361 7.94 -8.09 -12.96
C GLY A 361 6.50 -8.52 -13.20
N GLU A 362 6.23 -9.80 -13.00
CA GLU A 362 4.90 -10.37 -13.07
C GLU A 362 4.04 -9.84 -11.92
N ASP A 363 2.85 -9.31 -12.25
CA ASP A 363 1.97 -8.67 -11.27
C ASP A 363 1.13 -9.69 -10.47
N TYR A 364 1.02 -10.94 -10.93
CA TYR A 364 0.07 -11.91 -10.39
C TYR A 364 0.74 -13.04 -9.60
N ASN A 365 1.85 -13.63 -10.11
CA ASN A 365 2.62 -14.68 -9.42
C ASN A 365 3.90 -14.06 -8.84
N ASN A 366 3.74 -13.10 -7.95
CA ASN A 366 4.81 -12.21 -7.50
C ASN A 366 5.31 -12.48 -6.08
N VAL A 367 4.74 -13.50 -5.39
CA VAL A 367 5.20 -13.91 -4.05
C VAL A 367 5.22 -15.43 -3.94
N ILE A 368 6.40 -16.01 -4.07
CA ILE A 368 6.57 -17.47 -3.95
C ILE A 368 6.79 -17.83 -2.49
N PHE A 369 6.07 -18.84 -2.04
CA PHE A 369 6.25 -19.44 -0.71
C PHE A 369 6.84 -20.85 -0.84
N TYR A 370 7.97 -21.06 -0.19
CA TYR A 370 8.56 -22.37 0.03
C TYR A 370 8.53 -22.71 1.51
N LYS A 371 7.85 -23.82 1.85
CA LYS A 371 7.85 -24.34 3.20
C LYS A 371 9.14 -25.09 3.48
N ASN A 372 9.80 -24.79 4.61
CA ASN A 372 10.87 -25.64 5.12
C ASN A 372 10.29 -26.93 5.70
N THR A 373 10.64 -28.04 5.11
CA THR A 373 10.09 -29.37 5.47
C THR A 373 10.93 -30.15 6.47
N THR A 374 12.02 -29.54 6.92
CA THR A 374 12.99 -30.15 7.85
C THR A 374 13.12 -29.35 9.14
N ASN A 375 14.20 -28.63 9.31
CA ASN A 375 14.49 -27.76 10.46
C ASN A 375 15.49 -26.67 10.07
N ASN A 376 15.72 -25.70 10.96
CA ASN A 376 16.59 -24.56 10.72
C ASN A 376 18.10 -24.90 10.65
N GLN A 377 18.48 -26.14 10.88
CA GLN A 377 19.87 -26.62 10.79
C GLN A 377 20.12 -27.48 9.55
N SER A 378 19.13 -27.71 8.70
CA SER A 378 19.25 -28.47 7.45
C SER A 378 18.02 -28.17 6.62
N ASN A 379 18.02 -26.99 5.99
CA ASN A 379 16.85 -26.46 5.32
C ASN A 379 16.55 -27.19 4.00
N ILE A 380 15.32 -27.66 3.83
CA ILE A 380 14.80 -28.19 2.57
C ILE A 380 13.50 -27.48 2.25
N PHE A 381 13.55 -26.63 1.24
CA PHE A 381 12.44 -25.76 0.83
C PHE A 381 11.59 -26.42 -0.25
N ASN A 382 10.29 -26.61 0.02
CA ASN A 382 9.34 -27.14 -0.94
C ASN A 382 8.32 -26.08 -1.34
N ARG A 383 8.19 -25.81 -2.64
CA ARG A 383 7.28 -24.82 -3.18
C ARG A 383 5.83 -25.14 -2.84
N GLN A 384 5.10 -24.16 -2.32
CA GLN A 384 3.69 -24.26 -1.94
C GLN A 384 2.79 -23.47 -2.87
N THR A 385 3.14 -22.20 -3.17
CA THR A 385 2.38 -21.31 -4.03
C THR A 385 3.26 -20.20 -4.58
N ASP A 386 2.84 -19.57 -5.67
CA ASP A 386 3.48 -18.39 -6.27
C ASP A 386 2.76 -17.08 -5.89
N ARG A 387 1.71 -17.21 -5.10
CA ARG A 387 0.77 -16.13 -4.80
C ARG A 387 0.47 -16.02 -3.31
N TRP A 388 1.50 -16.24 -2.50
CA TRP A 388 1.36 -16.15 -1.05
C TRP A 388 0.87 -14.75 -0.64
N LEU A 389 -0.15 -14.68 0.21
CA LEU A 389 -0.96 -13.51 0.59
C LEU A 389 -1.80 -12.94 -0.58
N VAL A 390 -1.29 -12.88 -1.79
CA VAL A 390 -1.98 -12.32 -2.97
C VAL A 390 -3.27 -13.06 -3.27
N ASP A 391 -3.30 -14.39 -3.09
CA ASP A 391 -4.52 -15.20 -3.23
C ASP A 391 -5.66 -14.78 -2.29
N GLY A 392 -5.34 -14.08 -1.21
CA GLY A 392 -6.30 -13.53 -0.26
C GLY A 392 -6.79 -12.11 -0.57
N MET A 393 -6.37 -11.50 -1.68
CA MET A 393 -6.64 -10.10 -2.02
C MET A 393 -7.42 -9.95 -3.32
N ILE A 394 -8.04 -8.79 -3.52
CA ILE A 394 -8.37 -8.30 -4.85
C ILE A 394 -7.07 -7.82 -5.48
N GLU A 395 -6.68 -8.46 -6.59
CA GLU A 395 -5.46 -8.17 -7.33
C GLU A 395 -5.76 -8.18 -8.82
N VAL A 396 -5.52 -7.04 -9.50
CA VAL A 396 -5.86 -6.85 -10.91
C VAL A 396 -4.65 -6.45 -11.78
N GLY A 397 -3.44 -6.64 -11.28
CA GLY A 397 -2.21 -6.25 -11.97
C GLY A 397 -1.75 -4.85 -11.57
N THR A 398 -1.24 -4.05 -12.49
CA THR A 398 -0.79 -2.68 -12.19
C THR A 398 -1.94 -1.69 -12.39
N GLY A 399 -2.15 -0.82 -11.39
CA GLY A 399 -3.20 0.20 -11.39
C GLY A 399 -4.61 -0.41 -11.26
N ALA A 400 -5.36 -0.04 -10.26
CA ALA A 400 -6.75 -0.47 -10.10
C ALA A 400 -7.69 0.71 -10.31
N HIS A 401 -8.68 0.55 -11.20
CA HIS A 401 -9.64 1.58 -11.57
C HIS A 401 -11.06 1.07 -11.31
N PRO A 402 -11.53 1.11 -10.04
CA PRO A 402 -12.84 0.62 -9.67
C PRO A 402 -13.97 1.49 -10.22
N VAL A 403 -15.09 0.86 -10.56
CA VAL A 403 -16.37 1.51 -10.86
C VAL A 403 -17.51 0.62 -10.40
N PHE A 404 -18.60 1.23 -9.92
CA PHE A 404 -19.81 0.54 -9.56
C PHE A 404 -20.83 0.64 -10.67
N PHE A 405 -21.40 -0.51 -11.08
CA PHE A 405 -22.44 -0.59 -12.09
C PHE A 405 -23.22 -1.89 -11.95
N ASP A 406 -24.54 -1.86 -12.17
CA ASP A 406 -25.42 -3.04 -12.15
C ASP A 406 -25.35 -3.75 -13.52
N VAL A 407 -24.44 -4.71 -13.67
CA VAL A 407 -24.13 -5.39 -14.93
C VAL A 407 -25.22 -6.38 -15.31
N ASP A 408 -25.79 -7.09 -14.33
CA ASP A 408 -26.78 -8.13 -14.59
C ASP A 408 -28.23 -7.67 -14.38
N GLN A 409 -28.43 -6.37 -14.09
CA GLN A 409 -29.71 -5.70 -13.93
C GLN A 409 -30.59 -6.33 -12.84
N ASP A 410 -29.95 -6.81 -11.75
CA ASP A 410 -30.66 -7.38 -10.60
C ASP A 410 -31.01 -6.31 -9.53
N GLY A 411 -30.63 -5.06 -9.76
CA GLY A 411 -30.89 -3.90 -8.90
C GLY A 411 -29.81 -3.67 -7.85
N LYS A 412 -28.69 -4.39 -7.90
CA LYS A 412 -27.56 -4.22 -7.00
C LYS A 412 -26.33 -3.77 -7.79
N LEU A 413 -25.56 -2.89 -7.17
CA LEU A 413 -24.31 -2.43 -7.78
C LEU A 413 -23.24 -3.51 -7.68
N ASP A 414 -22.72 -3.92 -8.82
CA ASP A 414 -21.56 -4.76 -8.98
C ASP A 414 -20.29 -3.91 -8.92
N LEU A 415 -19.13 -4.53 -8.73
CA LEU A 415 -17.84 -3.89 -8.77
C LEU A 415 -17.05 -4.37 -9.99
N LEU A 416 -16.76 -3.44 -10.91
CA LEU A 416 -15.83 -3.67 -12.00
C LEU A 416 -14.52 -2.94 -11.69
N ILE A 417 -13.39 -3.57 -12.00
CA ILE A 417 -12.08 -2.98 -11.78
C ILE A 417 -11.28 -3.09 -13.07
N GLY A 418 -11.10 -1.97 -13.77
CA GLY A 418 -10.13 -1.84 -14.85
C GLY A 418 -8.73 -1.75 -14.30
N ASN A 419 -7.72 -1.92 -15.14
CA ASN A 419 -6.32 -1.77 -14.76
C ASN A 419 -5.48 -1.08 -15.83
N ASP A 420 -4.25 -0.70 -15.49
CA ASP A 420 -3.30 -0.20 -16.47
C ASP A 420 -2.81 -1.34 -17.36
N PHE A 421 -2.43 -2.47 -16.77
CA PHE A 421 -2.09 -3.71 -17.47
C PHE A 421 -1.91 -4.88 -16.48
N TYR A 422 -2.02 -6.10 -17.01
CA TYR A 422 -1.34 -7.28 -16.49
C TYR A 422 -0.07 -7.51 -17.26
N PHE A 423 1.02 -7.75 -16.56
CA PHE A 423 2.25 -8.19 -17.20
C PHE A 423 2.23 -9.72 -17.31
N ASP A 424 2.07 -10.22 -18.53
CA ASP A 424 2.17 -11.66 -18.83
C ASP A 424 3.38 -11.87 -19.75
N THR A 425 4.44 -12.44 -19.22
CA THR A 425 5.70 -12.90 -19.84
C THR A 425 6.23 -12.17 -21.09
N SER A 426 5.40 -11.43 -21.82
CA SER A 426 5.78 -10.72 -23.05
C SER A 426 4.92 -9.50 -23.42
N ASN A 427 3.74 -9.32 -22.84
CA ASN A 427 2.84 -8.22 -23.20
C ASN A 427 2.16 -7.61 -21.95
N ALA A 428 2.15 -6.29 -21.88
CA ALA A 428 1.34 -5.55 -20.94
C ALA A 428 -0.06 -5.34 -21.55
N ILE A 429 -1.08 -6.01 -21.03
CA ILE A 429 -2.46 -5.96 -21.56
C ILE A 429 -3.41 -5.65 -20.42
N ALA A 430 -4.22 -4.60 -20.59
CA ALA A 430 -5.26 -4.26 -19.63
C ALA A 430 -6.46 -5.22 -19.72
N LYS A 431 -7.08 -5.46 -18.57
CA LYS A 431 -8.27 -6.28 -18.39
C LYS A 431 -9.24 -5.59 -17.46
N VAL A 432 -10.44 -6.13 -17.37
CA VAL A 432 -11.43 -5.69 -16.40
C VAL A 432 -11.87 -6.88 -15.57
N ALA A 433 -11.62 -6.83 -14.27
CA ALA A 433 -12.17 -7.80 -13.34
C ALA A 433 -13.63 -7.44 -13.02
N TYR A 434 -14.51 -8.43 -13.08
CA TYR A 434 -15.93 -8.29 -12.76
C TYR A 434 -16.29 -9.08 -11.51
N TYR A 435 -16.65 -8.37 -10.46
CA TYR A 435 -17.14 -8.88 -9.19
C TYR A 435 -18.63 -8.61 -9.07
N ARG A 436 -19.44 -9.66 -9.17
CA ARG A 436 -20.89 -9.57 -9.01
C ARG A 436 -21.28 -9.41 -7.56
N ASN A 437 -22.26 -8.55 -7.27
CA ASN A 437 -22.85 -8.44 -5.95
C ASN A 437 -23.88 -9.56 -5.74
N THR A 438 -23.48 -10.58 -4.99
CA THR A 438 -24.28 -11.78 -4.70
C THR A 438 -25.01 -11.72 -3.36
N SER A 439 -25.02 -10.56 -2.71
CA SER A 439 -25.63 -10.38 -1.38
C SER A 439 -27.12 -10.73 -1.36
N LEU A 440 -27.57 -11.28 -0.22
CA LEU A 440 -28.99 -11.51 0.05
C LEU A 440 -29.61 -10.41 0.93
N GLY A 441 -28.80 -9.50 1.45
CA GLY A 441 -29.17 -8.38 2.31
C GLY A 441 -28.82 -7.04 1.70
N SER A 442 -28.86 -5.97 2.51
CA SER A 442 -28.45 -4.63 2.09
C SER A 442 -26.94 -4.46 1.97
N LYS A 443 -26.17 -5.16 2.81
CA LYS A 443 -24.71 -5.14 2.77
C LYS A 443 -24.22 -5.96 1.59
N ALA A 444 -23.35 -5.39 0.76
CA ALA A 444 -22.81 -6.07 -0.41
C ALA A 444 -21.97 -7.30 -0.04
N GLU A 445 -21.94 -8.25 -0.96
CA GLU A 445 -21.07 -9.42 -0.98
C GLU A 445 -20.64 -9.66 -2.42
N TYR A 446 -19.36 -9.61 -2.71
CA TYR A 446 -18.87 -9.67 -4.07
C TYR A 446 -18.28 -11.04 -4.41
N THR A 447 -18.63 -11.56 -5.59
CA THR A 447 -18.07 -12.80 -6.12
C THR A 447 -17.43 -12.56 -7.47
N LEU A 448 -16.15 -12.92 -7.62
CA LEU A 448 -15.45 -12.82 -8.91
C LEU A 448 -16.11 -13.74 -9.93
N ILE A 449 -16.54 -13.16 -11.03
CA ILE A 449 -17.12 -13.86 -12.18
C ILE A 449 -16.04 -14.09 -13.26
N THR A 450 -15.24 -13.05 -13.54
CA THR A 450 -14.15 -13.12 -14.52
C THR A 450 -13.12 -12.03 -14.27
N ASN A 451 -11.88 -12.31 -14.64
CA ASN A 451 -10.79 -11.32 -14.66
C ASN A 451 -10.68 -10.59 -16.01
N ASP A 452 -11.51 -10.94 -17.00
CA ASP A 452 -11.49 -10.37 -18.34
C ASP A 452 -12.93 -10.18 -18.85
N TYR A 453 -13.62 -9.20 -18.27
CA TYR A 453 -15.00 -8.89 -18.61
C TYR A 453 -15.13 -8.50 -20.09
N SER A 454 -16.16 -9.04 -20.75
CA SER A 454 -16.40 -8.84 -22.19
C SER A 454 -15.20 -9.15 -23.10
N THR A 455 -14.24 -9.95 -22.63
CA THR A 455 -12.99 -10.26 -23.36
C THR A 455 -12.24 -9.02 -23.86
N LEU A 456 -12.21 -7.97 -23.02
CA LEU A 456 -11.61 -6.68 -23.36
C LEU A 456 -10.10 -6.79 -23.63
N SER A 457 -9.41 -7.79 -23.06
CA SER A 457 -8.01 -8.09 -23.38
C SER A 457 -7.74 -8.34 -24.85
N SER A 458 -8.75 -8.79 -25.62
CA SER A 458 -8.63 -9.03 -27.07
C SER A 458 -8.36 -7.77 -27.89
N TYR A 459 -8.64 -6.60 -27.33
CA TYR A 459 -8.37 -5.30 -27.96
C TYR A 459 -6.94 -4.80 -27.71
N LEU A 460 -6.16 -5.50 -26.88
CA LEU A 460 -4.75 -5.20 -26.58
C LEU A 460 -4.55 -3.76 -26.04
N LEU A 461 -5.49 -3.29 -25.22
CA LEU A 461 -5.44 -1.98 -24.60
C LEU A 461 -4.45 -1.94 -23.44
N THR A 462 -4.01 -0.74 -23.09
CA THR A 462 -3.32 -0.41 -21.82
C THR A 462 -4.06 0.75 -21.16
N GLY A 463 -4.31 0.65 -19.85
CA GLY A 463 -5.12 1.64 -19.11
C GLY A 463 -6.60 1.60 -19.54
N ILE A 464 -7.42 0.92 -18.75
CA ILE A 464 -8.87 0.84 -18.98
C ILE A 464 -9.58 1.57 -17.84
N TYR A 465 -10.28 2.66 -18.19
CA TYR A 465 -11.09 3.46 -17.28
C TYR A 465 -12.54 3.44 -17.79
N LEU A 466 -13.45 2.88 -16.98
CA LEU A 466 -14.83 2.63 -17.38
C LEU A 466 -15.79 3.73 -16.93
N THR A 467 -16.75 4.07 -17.77
CA THR A 467 -17.96 4.81 -17.39
C THR A 467 -19.18 4.24 -18.13
N PHE A 468 -20.34 4.33 -17.50
CA PHE A 468 -21.59 3.76 -18.02
C PHE A 468 -22.68 4.81 -18.06
N GLY A 469 -23.57 4.72 -19.08
CA GLY A 469 -24.73 5.58 -19.23
C GLY A 469 -25.46 5.29 -20.52
N ASP A 470 -26.76 5.62 -20.57
CA ASP A 470 -27.59 5.48 -21.78
C ASP A 470 -27.18 6.58 -22.77
N VAL A 471 -26.29 6.22 -23.71
CA VAL A 471 -25.70 7.17 -24.68
C VAL A 471 -26.54 7.31 -25.94
N ASP A 472 -27.24 6.26 -26.35
CA ASP A 472 -28.06 6.28 -27.57
C ASP A 472 -29.56 6.39 -27.30
N GLY A 473 -29.97 6.45 -26.01
CA GLY A 473 -31.34 6.74 -25.58
C GLY A 473 -32.31 5.60 -25.80
N ASP A 474 -31.83 4.36 -25.85
CA ASP A 474 -32.67 3.18 -26.01
C ASP A 474 -33.16 2.59 -24.66
N GLY A 475 -32.67 3.14 -23.55
CA GLY A 475 -33.12 2.84 -22.20
C GLY A 475 -32.27 1.79 -21.49
N ASP A 476 -31.18 1.32 -22.09
CA ASP A 476 -30.13 0.58 -21.40
C ASP A 476 -28.81 1.39 -21.33
N SER A 477 -27.91 1.01 -20.42
CA SER A 477 -26.65 1.74 -20.27
C SER A 477 -25.58 1.16 -21.16
N ASP A 478 -24.94 2.02 -21.94
CA ASP A 478 -23.76 1.74 -22.73
C ASP A 478 -22.47 1.86 -21.91
N MET A 479 -21.34 1.47 -22.50
CA MET A 479 -20.02 1.57 -21.88
C MET A 479 -19.09 2.45 -22.73
N ILE A 480 -18.48 3.45 -22.10
CA ILE A 480 -17.34 4.18 -22.67
C ILE A 480 -16.09 3.81 -21.90
N ILE A 481 -15.04 3.45 -22.62
CA ILE A 481 -13.72 3.17 -22.08
C ILE A 481 -12.80 4.34 -22.42
N GLY A 482 -12.15 4.90 -21.41
CA GLY A 482 -10.99 5.74 -21.59
C GLY A 482 -9.72 4.88 -21.66
N HIS A 483 -8.77 5.31 -22.47
CA HIS A 483 -7.56 4.58 -22.78
C HIS A 483 -6.29 5.38 -22.40
N SER A 484 -5.18 4.68 -22.21
CA SER A 484 -3.89 5.32 -21.85
C SER A 484 -3.35 6.29 -22.88
N ASP A 485 -3.75 6.17 -24.17
CA ASP A 485 -3.36 7.11 -25.23
C ASP A 485 -4.21 8.39 -25.27
N GLY A 486 -5.16 8.54 -24.33
CA GLY A 486 -6.02 9.72 -24.22
C GLY A 486 -7.32 9.64 -25.05
N SER A 487 -7.51 8.58 -25.83
CA SER A 487 -8.71 8.36 -26.64
C SER A 487 -9.85 7.69 -25.86
N LEU A 488 -11.06 7.73 -26.44
CA LEU A 488 -12.24 7.04 -25.94
C LEU A 488 -12.68 5.95 -26.89
N ILE A 489 -13.22 4.85 -26.34
CA ILE A 489 -13.79 3.72 -27.10
C ILE A 489 -15.23 3.52 -26.63
N TYR A 490 -16.17 3.44 -27.57
CA TYR A 490 -17.58 3.27 -27.29
C TYR A 490 -18.04 1.85 -27.59
N PHE A 491 -18.68 1.23 -26.61
CA PHE A 491 -19.34 -0.05 -26.69
C PHE A 491 -20.84 0.16 -26.46
N GLN A 492 -21.65 -0.21 -27.44
CA GLN A 492 -23.10 -0.19 -27.34
C GLN A 492 -23.59 -1.42 -26.59
N ASN A 493 -24.54 -1.24 -25.67
CA ASN A 493 -25.26 -2.33 -25.05
C ASN A 493 -26.42 -2.78 -26.02
N LEU A 494 -26.47 -4.04 -26.34
CA LEU A 494 -27.49 -4.60 -27.22
C LEU A 494 -28.51 -5.46 -26.47
N ALA A 495 -28.51 -5.45 -25.15
CA ALA A 495 -29.36 -6.32 -24.34
C ALA A 495 -30.80 -5.82 -24.25
N GLY A 496 -31.01 -4.51 -24.34
CA GLY A 496 -32.28 -3.84 -24.08
C GLY A 496 -32.53 -3.66 -22.57
N ALA A 497 -33.28 -2.63 -22.24
CA ALA A 497 -33.53 -2.21 -20.87
C ALA A 497 -33.96 -3.32 -19.91
N GLY A 498 -33.32 -3.43 -18.74
CA GLY A 498 -33.64 -4.42 -17.71
C GLY A 498 -33.14 -5.85 -17.98
N ASN A 499 -32.27 -6.05 -18.96
CA ASN A 499 -31.59 -7.31 -19.20
C ASN A 499 -30.08 -7.20 -18.86
N PRO A 500 -29.43 -8.31 -18.52
CA PRO A 500 -27.96 -8.32 -18.32
C PRO A 500 -27.23 -7.78 -19.54
N CYS A 501 -26.25 -6.91 -19.32
CA CYS A 501 -25.58 -6.14 -20.36
C CYS A 501 -24.85 -7.03 -21.39
N ILE A 502 -24.94 -6.65 -22.65
CA ILE A 502 -24.23 -7.27 -23.79
C ILE A 502 -23.54 -6.15 -24.56
N PHE A 503 -22.30 -5.84 -24.19
CA PHE A 503 -21.52 -4.78 -24.81
C PHE A 503 -20.84 -5.23 -26.10
N VAL A 504 -21.06 -4.47 -27.17
CA VAL A 504 -20.48 -4.70 -28.49
C VAL A 504 -19.71 -3.44 -28.92
N LEU A 505 -18.49 -3.60 -29.39
CA LEU A 505 -17.70 -2.48 -29.89
C LEU A 505 -18.45 -1.77 -31.02
N SER A 506 -18.76 -0.50 -30.80
CA SER A 506 -19.43 0.35 -31.77
C SER A 506 -18.49 1.31 -32.47
N GLN A 507 -17.59 1.98 -31.69
CA GLN A 507 -16.65 2.94 -32.24
C GLN A 507 -15.35 2.99 -31.46
N VAL A 508 -14.22 2.77 -32.12
CA VAL A 508 -12.88 3.15 -31.65
C VAL A 508 -12.67 4.64 -31.88
N ASN A 509 -11.88 5.30 -31.04
CA ASN A 509 -11.65 6.74 -31.10
C ASN A 509 -12.98 7.52 -31.17
N TYR A 510 -13.80 7.31 -30.12
CA TYR A 510 -15.17 7.82 -30.06
C TYR A 510 -15.24 9.32 -30.24
N GLN A 511 -15.98 9.76 -31.26
CA GLN A 511 -16.13 11.17 -31.70
C GLN A 511 -14.80 11.92 -31.89
N SER A 512 -13.69 11.22 -32.07
CA SER A 512 -12.33 11.76 -32.18
C SER A 512 -11.92 12.60 -30.97
N ILE A 513 -12.45 12.23 -29.79
CA ILE A 513 -12.04 12.84 -28.53
C ILE A 513 -10.68 12.25 -28.14
N ASP A 514 -9.72 13.16 -27.86
CA ASP A 514 -8.37 12.85 -27.41
C ASP A 514 -7.97 13.93 -26.40
N VAL A 515 -7.67 13.53 -25.17
CA VAL A 515 -7.28 14.44 -24.07
C VAL A 515 -5.78 14.40 -23.80
N GLY A 516 -5.01 13.68 -24.60
CA GLY A 516 -3.57 13.49 -24.44
C GLY A 516 -3.23 12.11 -23.89
N ASP A 517 -2.92 11.98 -22.62
CA ASP A 517 -2.60 10.69 -22.01
C ASP A 517 -3.60 10.34 -20.87
N ASN A 518 -3.96 9.07 -20.76
CA ASN A 518 -4.77 8.53 -19.65
C ASN A 518 -6.15 9.20 -19.53
N ALA A 519 -7.03 8.99 -20.50
CA ALA A 519 -8.41 9.47 -20.44
C ALA A 519 -9.19 8.75 -19.33
N VAL A 520 -9.70 9.49 -18.34
CA VAL A 520 -10.54 8.98 -17.25
C VAL A 520 -11.94 9.59 -17.36
N PRO A 521 -12.85 9.01 -18.15
CA PRO A 521 -14.16 9.59 -18.43
C PRO A 521 -15.16 9.34 -17.31
N GLN A 522 -16.04 10.32 -17.10
CA GLN A 522 -17.30 10.16 -16.39
C GLN A 522 -18.43 10.73 -17.23
N LEU A 523 -19.46 9.92 -17.49
CA LEU A 523 -20.73 10.36 -18.04
C LEU A 523 -21.59 10.94 -16.92
N PHE A 524 -21.99 12.23 -17.03
CA PHE A 524 -22.81 12.92 -16.04
C PHE A 524 -23.53 14.12 -16.67
N ASP A 525 -24.72 14.46 -16.21
CA ASP A 525 -25.41 15.69 -16.60
C ASP A 525 -24.81 16.89 -15.84
N VAL A 526 -23.70 17.43 -16.38
CA VAL A 526 -22.89 18.44 -15.70
C VAL A 526 -23.60 19.80 -15.63
N ASN A 527 -24.38 20.14 -16.68
CA ASN A 527 -25.03 21.43 -16.82
C ASN A 527 -26.52 21.42 -16.43
N ARG A 528 -27.08 20.28 -15.99
CA ARG A 528 -28.47 20.07 -15.59
C ARG A 528 -29.46 20.28 -16.74
N ASP A 529 -29.09 19.99 -17.97
CA ASP A 529 -29.99 20.09 -19.14
C ASP A 529 -30.72 18.77 -19.48
N GLY A 530 -30.47 17.72 -18.69
CA GLY A 530 -31.09 16.39 -18.84
C GLY A 530 -30.39 15.49 -19.84
N LYS A 531 -29.20 15.86 -20.32
CA LYS A 531 -28.37 15.06 -21.22
C LYS A 531 -27.05 14.69 -20.53
N LEU A 532 -26.53 13.53 -20.84
CA LEU A 532 -25.22 13.13 -20.35
C LEU A 532 -24.12 13.90 -21.09
N ASP A 533 -23.26 14.56 -20.36
CA ASP A 533 -22.02 15.18 -20.81
C ASP A 533 -20.83 14.26 -20.51
N LEU A 534 -19.62 14.64 -20.94
CA LEU A 534 -18.36 13.98 -20.61
C LEU A 534 -17.46 14.90 -19.79
N LEU A 535 -17.14 14.48 -18.57
CA LEU A 535 -16.08 15.00 -17.75
C LEU A 535 -14.91 14.01 -17.80
N ILE A 536 -13.71 14.47 -18.23
CA ILE A 536 -12.59 13.57 -18.48
C ILE A 536 -11.36 14.07 -17.73
N GLY A 537 -10.86 13.25 -16.79
CA GLY A 537 -9.55 13.45 -16.20
C GLY A 537 -8.43 12.99 -17.13
N GLU A 538 -7.20 13.43 -16.86
CA GLU A 538 -6.07 13.07 -17.69
C GLU A 538 -4.72 13.14 -16.90
N ARG A 539 -3.62 12.75 -17.56
CA ARG A 539 -2.28 12.60 -16.95
C ARG A 539 -1.73 13.84 -16.29
N THR A 540 -1.95 15.05 -16.85
CA THR A 540 -1.38 16.26 -16.26
C THR A 540 -2.09 16.72 -14.99
N GLY A 541 -3.29 16.15 -14.73
CA GLY A 541 -4.05 16.37 -13.50
C GLY A 541 -5.11 17.45 -13.60
N VAL A 542 -5.43 17.91 -14.80
CA VAL A 542 -6.54 18.83 -15.09
C VAL A 542 -7.79 18.06 -15.49
N LEU A 543 -8.92 18.77 -15.68
CA LEU A 543 -10.16 18.19 -16.15
C LEU A 543 -10.55 18.76 -17.51
N ASN A 544 -10.97 17.88 -18.42
CA ASN A 544 -11.53 18.23 -19.70
C ASN A 544 -13.05 18.11 -19.63
N TYR A 545 -13.79 19.08 -20.19
CA TYR A 545 -15.25 19.07 -20.25
C TYR A 545 -15.73 19.15 -21.69
N TYR A 546 -16.59 18.21 -22.03
CA TYR A 546 -17.28 18.15 -23.32
C TYR A 546 -18.79 18.15 -23.06
N GLU A 547 -19.50 19.18 -23.56
CA GLU A 547 -20.94 19.31 -23.44
C GLU A 547 -21.67 18.56 -24.56
N ASN A 548 -22.75 17.86 -24.24
CA ASN A 548 -23.60 17.22 -25.23
C ASN A 548 -24.53 18.23 -25.92
N MET A 549 -24.09 18.76 -27.04
CA MET A 549 -24.86 19.66 -27.90
C MET A 549 -25.86 18.94 -28.77
N GLY A 550 -25.92 17.61 -28.77
CA GLY A 550 -26.86 16.78 -29.47
C GLY A 550 -28.16 16.56 -28.68
N SER A 551 -28.68 15.35 -28.75
CA SER A 551 -29.86 14.93 -27.99
C SER A 551 -29.52 13.76 -27.08
N THR A 552 -30.46 13.33 -26.23
CA THR A 552 -30.35 12.14 -25.41
C THR A 552 -30.20 10.82 -26.19
N VAL A 553 -30.65 10.79 -27.46
CA VAL A 553 -30.62 9.61 -28.35
C VAL A 553 -29.53 9.71 -29.41
N SER A 554 -28.83 10.83 -29.51
CA SER A 554 -27.76 11.05 -30.49
C SER A 554 -26.84 12.16 -29.97
N PRO A 555 -25.97 11.85 -29.05
CA PRO A 555 -25.09 12.85 -28.40
C PRO A 555 -24.05 13.37 -29.40
N ILE A 556 -23.72 14.65 -29.27
CA ILE A 556 -22.63 15.30 -29.97
C ILE A 556 -21.81 15.99 -28.89
N PHE A 557 -20.73 15.37 -28.46
CA PHE A 557 -19.87 15.92 -27.43
C PHE A 557 -18.96 17.01 -28.00
N SER A 558 -19.22 18.25 -27.61
CA SER A 558 -18.50 19.44 -28.06
C SER A 558 -17.54 19.91 -26.99
N PHE A 559 -16.27 20.09 -27.35
CA PHE A 559 -15.25 20.57 -26.43
C PHE A 559 -15.62 21.95 -25.85
N VAL A 560 -15.55 22.08 -24.53
CA VAL A 560 -15.79 23.33 -23.79
C VAL A 560 -14.52 23.82 -23.13
N SER A 561 -13.77 22.96 -22.40
CA SER A 561 -12.60 23.36 -21.63
C SER A 561 -11.66 22.18 -21.40
N ASN A 562 -10.35 22.44 -21.41
CA ASN A 562 -9.30 21.54 -20.94
C ASN A 562 -8.73 21.97 -19.58
N ASN A 563 -9.40 22.85 -18.88
CA ASN A 563 -9.07 23.29 -17.53
C ASN A 563 -10.37 23.61 -16.77
N PHE A 564 -11.28 22.62 -16.79
CA PHE A 564 -12.62 22.81 -16.24
C PHE A 564 -12.58 23.08 -14.75
N GLY A 565 -13.26 24.15 -14.34
CA GLY A 565 -13.29 24.60 -12.95
C GLY A 565 -11.94 25.07 -12.40
N GLY A 566 -10.89 25.17 -13.22
CA GLY A 566 -9.53 25.48 -12.75
C GLY A 566 -8.92 24.36 -11.88
N VAL A 567 -9.46 23.15 -11.98
CA VAL A 567 -8.99 21.98 -11.22
C VAL A 567 -7.62 21.54 -11.72
N ASN A 568 -6.68 21.39 -10.79
CA ASN A 568 -5.38 20.76 -11.04
C ASN A 568 -4.90 20.05 -9.79
N VAL A 569 -4.75 18.73 -9.88
CA VAL A 569 -4.35 17.87 -8.76
C VAL A 569 -2.88 17.44 -8.83
N ALA A 570 -2.10 17.98 -9.78
CA ALA A 570 -0.67 17.75 -9.84
C ALA A 570 0.04 18.39 -8.64
N LYS A 571 0.98 17.66 -8.04
CA LYS A 571 1.84 18.20 -7.00
C LYS A 571 2.74 19.30 -7.60
N VAL A 572 2.96 20.39 -6.86
CA VAL A 572 3.83 21.48 -7.30
C VAL A 572 5.19 20.95 -7.77
N GLY A 573 5.55 21.26 -9.01
CA GLY A 573 6.79 20.78 -9.64
C GLY A 573 6.69 19.40 -10.31
N SER A 574 5.54 18.71 -10.24
CA SER A 574 5.26 17.49 -11.00
C SER A 574 4.58 17.81 -12.32
N VAL A 575 4.89 17.04 -13.35
CA VAL A 575 4.18 17.06 -14.65
C VAL A 575 3.09 15.98 -14.71
N ALA A 576 2.95 15.18 -13.67
CA ALA A 576 1.99 14.09 -13.59
C ALA A 576 1.04 14.32 -12.40
N GLY A 577 -0.24 14.46 -12.69
CA GLY A 577 -1.30 14.63 -11.70
C GLY A 577 -2.29 13.46 -11.71
N PHE A 578 -2.57 12.85 -12.86
CA PHE A 578 -3.51 11.74 -13.08
C PHE A 578 -4.84 11.98 -12.37
N SER A 579 -5.61 12.95 -12.88
CA SER A 579 -6.92 13.27 -12.31
C SER A 579 -7.95 12.17 -12.59
N THR A 580 -8.64 11.71 -11.54
CA THR A 580 -9.71 10.71 -11.62
C THR A 580 -10.97 11.30 -11.00
N PRO A 581 -11.84 11.96 -11.80
CA PRO A 581 -12.97 12.71 -11.29
C PRO A 581 -14.16 11.82 -10.90
N ILE A 582 -14.85 12.20 -9.84
CA ILE A 582 -16.20 11.76 -9.49
C ILE A 582 -17.03 13.00 -9.19
N LEU A 583 -17.86 13.40 -10.13
CA LEU A 583 -18.89 14.42 -9.93
C LEU A 583 -20.16 13.74 -9.40
N PHE A 584 -20.73 14.25 -8.32
CA PHE A 584 -21.89 13.67 -7.67
C PHE A 584 -22.81 14.75 -7.11
N GLU A 585 -24.05 14.40 -6.85
CA GLU A 585 -25.02 15.30 -6.24
C GLU A 585 -25.11 15.06 -4.75
N LYS A 586 -25.02 16.15 -3.98
CA LYS A 586 -25.20 16.17 -2.54
C LYS A 586 -26.17 17.28 -2.14
N GLN A 587 -27.32 16.90 -1.57
CA GLN A 587 -28.35 17.86 -1.13
C GLN A 587 -28.76 18.89 -2.20
N GLY A 588 -28.85 18.44 -3.45
CA GLY A 588 -29.24 19.28 -4.58
C GLY A 588 -28.13 20.13 -5.18
N ASN A 589 -26.88 20.04 -4.66
CA ASN A 589 -25.72 20.70 -5.22
C ASN A 589 -24.70 19.68 -5.74
N TYR A 590 -23.95 20.05 -6.75
CA TYR A 590 -22.83 19.24 -7.22
C TYR A 590 -21.57 19.46 -6.37
N GLU A 591 -20.98 18.36 -5.97
CA GLU A 591 -19.64 18.27 -5.39
C GLU A 591 -18.76 17.36 -6.26
N LEU A 592 -17.46 17.55 -6.20
CA LEU A 592 -16.49 16.82 -7.03
C LEU A 592 -15.35 16.30 -6.18
N LEU A 593 -15.13 15.00 -6.21
CA LEU A 593 -13.90 14.37 -5.72
C LEU A 593 -12.99 14.11 -6.92
N VAL A 594 -11.68 14.36 -6.75
CA VAL A 594 -10.69 14.08 -7.79
C VAL A 594 -9.51 13.36 -7.16
N GLY A 595 -9.35 12.10 -7.50
CA GLY A 595 -8.17 11.35 -7.13
C GLY A 595 -6.94 11.82 -7.91
N SER A 596 -5.74 11.48 -7.42
CA SER A 596 -4.49 11.99 -7.99
C SER A 596 -3.34 11.00 -7.91
N PHE A 597 -2.31 11.22 -8.73
CA PHE A 597 -1.05 10.49 -8.67
C PHE A 597 -0.30 10.70 -7.35
N SER A 598 -0.55 11.80 -6.66
CA SER A 598 0.04 12.02 -5.33
C SER A 598 -0.51 11.06 -4.27
N GLY A 599 -1.60 10.34 -4.56
CA GLY A 599 -2.28 9.42 -3.65
C GLY A 599 -3.35 10.08 -2.79
N TYR A 600 -3.50 11.38 -2.86
CA TYR A 600 -4.57 12.12 -2.19
C TYR A 600 -5.79 12.29 -3.09
N ILE A 601 -6.94 12.47 -2.45
CA ILE A 601 -8.19 12.83 -3.09
C ILE A 601 -8.49 14.28 -2.77
N TYR A 602 -8.78 15.08 -3.79
CA TYR A 602 -9.14 16.49 -3.67
C TYR A 602 -10.65 16.63 -3.70
N HIS A 603 -11.20 17.54 -2.90
CA HIS A 603 -12.63 17.80 -2.78
C HIS A 603 -12.95 19.22 -3.19
N PHE A 604 -13.86 19.39 -4.16
CA PHE A 604 -14.27 20.68 -4.69
C PHE A 604 -15.79 20.88 -4.58
N SER A 605 -16.20 22.12 -4.50
CA SER A 605 -17.60 22.58 -4.52
C SER A 605 -17.78 23.83 -5.37
N ASN A 606 -18.96 24.45 -5.32
CA ASN A 606 -19.32 25.65 -6.07
C ASN A 606 -19.27 25.40 -7.59
N ILE A 607 -19.93 24.33 -8.04
CA ILE A 607 -19.96 23.87 -9.42
C ILE A 607 -21.22 24.38 -10.13
N ASP A 608 -22.40 24.18 -9.49
CA ASP A 608 -23.68 24.60 -10.04
C ASP A 608 -23.71 26.09 -10.37
N GLY A 609 -24.05 26.42 -11.61
CA GLY A 609 -24.09 27.81 -12.09
C GLY A 609 -22.71 28.46 -12.26
N ASN A 610 -21.62 27.74 -12.07
CA ASN A 610 -20.24 28.23 -12.13
C ASN A 610 -19.35 27.45 -13.14
N LEU A 611 -19.96 26.83 -14.15
CA LEU A 611 -19.26 25.92 -15.09
C LEU A 611 -18.16 26.59 -15.90
N SER A 612 -18.19 27.92 -16.05
CA SER A 612 -17.13 28.72 -16.71
C SER A 612 -16.14 29.35 -15.74
N GLY A 613 -16.33 29.19 -14.41
CA GLY A 613 -15.52 29.78 -13.36
C GLY A 613 -14.53 28.81 -12.72
N THR A 614 -13.97 29.21 -11.59
CA THR A 614 -13.10 28.37 -10.78
C THR A 614 -13.89 27.74 -9.64
N PHE A 615 -13.77 26.43 -9.49
CA PHE A 615 -14.38 25.69 -8.38
C PHE A 615 -13.68 25.99 -7.06
N THR A 616 -14.38 25.81 -5.96
CA THR A 616 -13.83 26.04 -4.63
C THR A 616 -13.21 24.76 -4.10
N LEU A 617 -11.89 24.75 -3.91
CA LEU A 617 -11.21 23.66 -3.23
C LEU A 617 -11.58 23.68 -1.74
N LEU A 618 -12.26 22.65 -1.28
CA LEU A 618 -12.65 22.46 0.13
C LEU A 618 -11.55 21.74 0.92
N ASP A 619 -10.95 20.71 0.32
CA ASP A 619 -9.92 19.90 0.95
C ASP A 619 -8.99 19.31 -0.12
N SER A 620 -7.67 19.39 0.07
CA SER A 620 -6.65 18.80 -0.82
C SER A 620 -6.18 17.42 -0.35
N MET A 621 -6.66 16.97 0.81
CA MET A 621 -6.37 15.66 1.40
C MET A 621 -7.65 15.10 2.02
N PHE A 622 -8.66 14.91 1.18
CA PHE A 622 -10.02 14.56 1.59
C PHE A 622 -10.01 13.49 2.68
N GLN A 623 -10.44 13.89 3.88
CA GLN A 623 -10.53 13.07 5.10
C GLN A 623 -9.20 12.33 5.46
N ASN A 624 -8.05 12.83 4.99
CA ASN A 624 -6.73 12.20 5.12
C ASN A 624 -6.65 10.81 4.47
N ILE A 625 -7.51 10.52 3.49
CA ILE A 625 -7.39 9.31 2.67
C ILE A 625 -6.15 9.45 1.81
N PHE A 626 -5.27 8.47 1.94
CA PHE A 626 -3.99 8.44 1.24
C PHE A 626 -3.68 7.04 0.73
N GLU A 627 -3.74 6.86 -0.61
CA GLU A 627 -3.30 5.65 -1.29
C GLU A 627 -2.15 6.01 -2.24
N PRO A 628 -0.90 5.78 -1.81
CA PRO A 628 0.27 6.32 -2.49
C PRO A 628 0.36 5.95 -3.97
N ARG A 629 0.77 6.91 -4.78
CA ARG A 629 1.00 6.77 -6.22
C ARG A 629 -0.18 6.22 -7.00
N LEU A 630 -1.26 6.90 -6.98
CA LEU A 630 -2.52 6.74 -7.69
C LEU A 630 -3.67 6.42 -6.73
N ALA A 631 -4.53 7.40 -6.53
CA ALA A 631 -5.83 7.20 -5.89
C ALA A 631 -6.92 7.30 -6.95
N THR A 632 -7.63 6.20 -7.19
CA THR A 632 -8.75 6.14 -8.16
C THR A 632 -10.03 5.83 -7.39
N PRO A 633 -10.77 6.86 -6.95
CA PRO A 633 -11.97 6.65 -6.15
C PRO A 633 -13.14 6.12 -7.00
N ALA A 634 -13.98 5.28 -6.40
CA ALA A 634 -15.33 4.94 -6.84
C ALA A 634 -16.28 5.04 -5.65
N MET A 635 -17.51 5.51 -5.86
CA MET A 635 -18.42 5.85 -4.77
C MET A 635 -19.77 5.18 -4.95
N ALA A 636 -20.25 4.49 -3.90
CA ALA A 636 -21.57 3.87 -3.82
C ALA A 636 -21.94 3.60 -2.35
N ASP A 637 -23.22 3.37 -2.07
CA ASP A 637 -23.66 2.78 -0.79
C ASP A 637 -23.56 1.26 -0.92
N ILE A 638 -22.56 0.65 -0.29
CA ILE A 638 -22.29 -0.79 -0.41
C ILE A 638 -22.51 -1.57 0.89
N ASP A 639 -22.68 -0.88 2.01
CA ASP A 639 -23.01 -1.53 3.28
C ASP A 639 -24.51 -1.40 3.64
N GLY A 640 -25.29 -0.63 2.86
CA GLY A 640 -26.71 -0.48 2.96
C GLY A 640 -27.17 0.51 4.03
N ASP A 641 -26.31 1.44 4.41
CA ASP A 641 -26.58 2.46 5.43
C ASP A 641 -27.14 3.76 4.85
N THR A 642 -27.30 3.84 3.54
CA THR A 642 -27.74 5.01 2.75
C THR A 642 -26.73 6.15 2.64
N ALA A 643 -25.54 6.00 3.20
CA ALA A 643 -24.42 6.91 2.97
C ALA A 643 -23.56 6.42 1.79
N PHE A 644 -22.70 7.29 1.28
CA PHE A 644 -21.74 6.88 0.28
C PHE A 644 -20.49 6.31 0.95
N ASP A 645 -20.13 5.09 0.53
CA ASP A 645 -18.85 4.49 0.78
C ASP A 645 -17.90 4.79 -0.37
N LEU A 646 -16.62 4.60 -0.15
CA LEU A 646 -15.58 4.87 -1.12
C LEU A 646 -14.69 3.63 -1.29
N VAL A 647 -14.59 3.16 -2.51
CA VAL A 647 -13.55 2.19 -2.90
C VAL A 647 -12.47 2.95 -3.64
N VAL A 648 -11.22 2.84 -3.17
CA VAL A 648 -10.09 3.55 -3.77
C VAL A 648 -9.12 2.54 -4.33
N GLY A 649 -8.91 2.59 -5.63
CA GLY A 649 -7.89 1.81 -6.30
C GLY A 649 -6.51 2.42 -6.15
N SER A 650 -5.49 1.59 -6.26
CA SER A 650 -4.08 1.96 -6.11
C SER A 650 -3.22 1.49 -7.27
N LEU A 651 -2.00 2.03 -7.38
CA LEU A 651 -1.02 1.58 -8.37
C LEU A 651 -0.64 0.11 -8.18
N SER A 652 -0.69 -0.41 -6.96
CA SER A 652 -0.31 -1.80 -6.64
C SER A 652 -1.38 -2.83 -7.03
N GLY A 653 -2.38 -2.45 -7.84
CA GLY A 653 -3.35 -3.39 -8.43
C GLY A 653 -4.49 -3.84 -7.54
N GLY A 654 -4.56 -3.37 -6.32
CA GLY A 654 -5.66 -3.66 -5.42
C GLY A 654 -6.50 -2.45 -5.07
N VAL A 655 -7.49 -2.67 -4.23
CA VAL A 655 -8.44 -1.66 -3.79
C VAL A 655 -8.54 -1.59 -2.27
N VAL A 656 -8.87 -0.42 -1.74
CA VAL A 656 -9.12 -0.18 -0.32
C VAL A 656 -10.55 0.31 -0.15
N LEU A 657 -11.24 -0.22 0.84
CA LEU A 657 -12.60 0.16 1.18
C LEU A 657 -12.60 1.14 2.35
N TYR A 658 -13.42 2.17 2.23
CA TYR A 658 -13.73 3.14 3.27
C TYR A 658 -15.22 3.24 3.42
N THR A 659 -15.75 2.95 4.62
CA THR A 659 -17.16 3.07 4.96
C THR A 659 -17.38 4.05 6.09
N GLN A 660 -18.60 4.47 6.28
CA GLN A 660 -18.97 5.26 7.44
C GLN A 660 -19.05 4.35 8.66
N ASP A 661 -18.39 4.70 9.76
CA ASP A 661 -18.50 3.94 11.02
C ASP A 661 -19.88 4.21 11.66
N GLN A 662 -20.80 3.27 11.49
CA GLN A 662 -22.13 3.31 12.10
C GLN A 662 -22.09 3.24 13.63
N THR A 663 -21.02 2.75 14.24
CA THR A 663 -20.90 2.69 15.71
C THR A 663 -20.75 4.08 16.32
N LEU A 664 -20.38 5.09 15.50
CA LEU A 664 -20.35 6.50 15.87
C LEU A 664 -21.58 7.27 15.38
N SER A 665 -22.43 6.70 14.53
CA SER A 665 -23.73 7.28 14.22
C SER A 665 -24.63 7.09 15.45
N ILE A 666 -24.61 8.03 16.34
CA ILE A 666 -25.71 8.25 17.28
C ILE A 666 -26.93 8.46 16.39
N ASN A 667 -27.83 7.46 16.34
CA ASN A 667 -29.12 7.61 15.70
C ASN A 667 -29.73 8.95 16.19
N SER A 668 -29.66 9.98 15.36
CA SER A 668 -30.45 11.19 15.55
C SER A 668 -31.85 10.89 15.05
N GLU A 669 -32.58 9.98 15.74
CA GLU A 669 -33.99 10.19 15.80
C GLU A 669 -34.14 11.56 16.48
N GLN A 670 -34.67 12.51 15.73
CA GLN A 670 -35.10 13.81 16.23
C GLN A 670 -36.07 13.59 17.38
N ASP A 671 -35.53 13.61 18.58
CA ASP A 671 -36.30 13.83 19.79
C ASP A 671 -35.49 14.78 20.66
N GLU A 672 -36.03 16.00 20.77
CA GLU A 672 -35.51 17.19 21.47
C GLU A 672 -35.20 16.88 22.93
N SER A 673 -33.98 16.51 23.36
CA SER A 673 -33.82 16.61 24.80
C SER A 673 -32.44 16.65 25.46
N ILE A 674 -31.30 16.28 24.91
CA ILE A 674 -30.05 16.60 25.62
C ILE A 674 -28.95 17.01 24.64
N PHE A 675 -29.02 18.21 24.11
CA PHE A 675 -27.88 18.82 23.46
C PHE A 675 -27.02 19.52 24.52
N PHE A 676 -25.71 19.26 24.56
CA PHE A 676 -24.80 20.00 25.43
C PHE A 676 -23.56 20.42 24.68
N ASN A 677 -22.99 21.57 25.03
CA ASN A 677 -21.77 22.10 24.43
C ASN A 677 -20.64 22.08 25.47
N LEU A 678 -19.42 21.74 25.00
CA LEU A 678 -18.19 21.83 25.78
C LEU A 678 -17.32 22.98 25.27
N TYR A 679 -16.97 23.90 26.18
CA TYR A 679 -16.10 25.03 25.82
C TYR A 679 -15.28 25.54 27.02
N PRO A 680 -14.09 26.12 26.80
CA PRO A 680 -13.36 26.08 25.55
C PRO A 680 -12.88 24.65 25.24
N ASN A 681 -12.74 24.32 23.95
CA ASN A 681 -12.13 23.08 23.51
C ASN A 681 -11.18 23.44 22.34
N PRO A 682 -9.88 23.35 22.52
CA PRO A 682 -9.13 22.82 23.69
C PRO A 682 -9.23 23.66 24.99
N VAL A 683 -9.01 23.00 26.14
CA VAL A 683 -9.16 23.62 27.48
C VAL A 683 -7.83 23.59 28.25
N GLN A 684 -7.60 24.68 29.04
CA GLN A 684 -6.42 24.77 29.93
C GLN A 684 -6.77 24.63 31.42
N MET A 685 -7.72 25.37 31.91
CA MET A 685 -8.03 25.43 33.34
C MET A 685 -9.47 25.06 33.66
N SER A 686 -10.44 25.59 32.93
CA SER A 686 -11.86 25.44 33.25
C SER A 686 -12.66 25.01 32.02
N LEU A 687 -13.30 23.85 32.11
CA LEU A 687 -14.19 23.31 31.08
C LEU A 687 -15.65 23.62 31.47
N ASN A 688 -16.39 24.24 30.57
CA ASN A 688 -17.80 24.50 30.76
C ASN A 688 -18.63 23.50 29.95
N LEU A 689 -19.67 22.96 30.61
CA LEU A 689 -20.73 22.21 29.96
C LEU A 689 -21.98 23.10 30.01
N SER A 690 -22.60 23.35 28.86
CA SER A 690 -23.87 24.06 28.79
C SER A 690 -24.94 23.23 28.11
N PHE A 691 -26.13 23.15 28.66
CA PHE A 691 -27.29 22.46 28.14
C PHE A 691 -28.29 23.45 27.57
N GLU A 692 -28.88 23.18 26.43
CA GLU A 692 -29.84 24.12 25.79
C GLU A 692 -31.14 24.32 26.59
N LYS A 693 -31.56 23.29 27.32
CA LYS A 693 -32.80 23.37 28.12
C LYS A 693 -32.54 22.98 29.58
N GLU A 694 -33.23 23.62 30.50
CA GLU A 694 -33.29 23.17 31.91
C GLU A 694 -33.95 21.79 31.97
N SER A 695 -33.37 20.88 32.74
CA SER A 695 -33.92 19.56 32.95
C SER A 695 -34.39 19.39 34.37
N THR A 696 -35.61 18.87 34.55
CA THR A 696 -36.15 18.49 35.86
C THR A 696 -35.51 17.22 36.42
N THR A 697 -34.85 16.41 35.56
CA THR A 697 -34.15 15.18 35.96
C THR A 697 -32.65 15.41 36.08
N ARG A 698 -32.02 14.73 37.05
CA ARG A 698 -30.56 14.78 37.21
C ARG A 698 -29.89 14.00 36.07
N LYS A 699 -28.92 14.62 35.42
CA LYS A 699 -28.05 14.03 34.43
C LYS A 699 -26.81 13.48 35.12
N LEU A 700 -26.35 12.31 34.72
CA LEU A 700 -25.07 11.76 35.11
C LEU A 700 -24.00 12.22 34.09
N ILE A 701 -22.97 12.89 34.58
CA ILE A 701 -21.84 13.40 33.79
C ILE A 701 -20.61 12.58 34.20
N GLU A 702 -20.02 11.89 33.27
CA GLU A 702 -18.81 11.10 33.44
C GLU A 702 -17.76 11.58 32.44
N ILE A 703 -16.54 11.79 32.91
CA ILE A 703 -15.43 12.11 32.04
C ILE A 703 -14.40 10.98 32.18
N VAL A 704 -14.05 10.39 31.03
CA VAL A 704 -13.05 9.34 30.95
C VAL A 704 -11.88 9.78 30.08
N ASP A 705 -10.68 9.26 30.36
CA ASP A 705 -9.53 9.40 29.47
C ASP A 705 -9.63 8.42 28.28
N VAL A 706 -8.69 8.50 27.35
CA VAL A 706 -8.67 7.65 26.14
C VAL A 706 -8.57 6.15 26.45
N THR A 707 -8.12 5.77 27.64
CA THR A 707 -8.08 4.37 28.09
C THR A 707 -9.41 3.89 28.67
N GLY A 708 -10.43 4.76 28.74
CA GLY A 708 -11.71 4.48 29.37
C GLY A 708 -11.71 4.61 30.89
N ARG A 709 -10.60 5.04 31.50
CA ARG A 709 -10.51 5.25 32.96
C ARG A 709 -11.34 6.47 33.35
N LEU A 710 -12.23 6.31 34.32
CA LEU A 710 -13.05 7.39 34.87
C LEU A 710 -12.17 8.43 35.60
N VAL A 711 -12.19 9.68 35.11
CA VAL A 711 -11.45 10.83 35.65
C VAL A 711 -12.33 11.70 36.52
N TYR A 712 -13.61 11.87 36.15
CA TYR A 712 -14.56 12.69 36.85
C TYR A 712 -15.98 12.17 36.73
N LYS A 713 -16.79 12.34 37.81
CA LYS A 713 -18.18 11.92 37.84
C LYS A 713 -19.02 12.90 38.65
N LEU A 714 -20.13 13.37 38.08
CA LEU A 714 -21.06 14.31 38.72
C LEU A 714 -22.50 13.97 38.32
N GLN A 715 -23.44 14.13 39.26
CA GLN A 715 -24.86 14.18 38.94
C GLN A 715 -25.39 15.59 39.14
N SER A 716 -25.99 16.18 38.12
CA SER A 716 -26.50 17.56 38.15
C SER A 716 -27.71 17.75 37.26
N ASN A 717 -28.59 18.69 37.65
CA ASN A 717 -29.69 19.20 36.82
C ASN A 717 -29.44 20.63 36.32
N ARG A 718 -28.28 21.22 36.65
CA ARG A 718 -27.93 22.59 36.26
C ARG A 718 -27.80 22.71 34.75
N GLN A 719 -28.23 23.83 34.20
CA GLN A 719 -28.11 24.16 32.80
C GLN A 719 -26.66 24.48 32.41
N GLN A 720 -25.85 24.95 33.35
CA GLN A 720 -24.42 25.25 33.12
C GLN A 720 -23.57 24.68 34.26
N ILE A 721 -22.48 24.03 33.92
CA ILE A 721 -21.55 23.37 34.84
C ILE A 721 -20.13 23.75 34.42
N THR A 722 -19.34 24.24 35.37
CA THR A 722 -17.92 24.52 35.16
C THR A 722 -17.10 23.53 35.95
N LEU A 723 -16.15 22.88 35.27
CA LEU A 723 -15.20 21.91 35.86
C LEU A 723 -13.81 22.52 35.88
N ASP A 724 -13.14 22.46 37.02
CA ASP A 724 -11.72 22.77 37.12
C ASP A 724 -10.92 21.55 36.62
N VAL A 725 -10.28 21.71 35.46
CA VAL A 725 -9.44 20.71 34.83
C VAL A 725 -7.95 21.07 34.92
N SER A 726 -7.58 22.08 35.72
CA SER A 726 -6.20 22.60 35.80
C SER A 726 -5.17 21.55 36.23
N LYS A 727 -5.61 20.56 37.02
CA LYS A 727 -4.75 19.49 37.55
C LYS A 727 -4.80 18.21 36.70
N TRP A 728 -5.53 18.22 35.59
CA TRP A 728 -5.60 17.04 34.73
C TRP A 728 -4.40 17.01 33.78
N THR A 729 -3.94 15.81 33.44
CA THR A 729 -2.85 15.63 32.49
C THR A 729 -3.26 16.11 31.10
N PRO A 730 -2.36 16.75 30.33
CA PRO A 730 -2.64 17.03 28.93
C PRO A 730 -3.02 15.75 28.17
N GLY A 731 -4.04 15.86 27.32
CA GLY A 731 -4.53 14.70 26.57
C GLY A 731 -5.98 14.84 26.11
N THR A 732 -6.48 13.80 25.47
CA THR A 732 -7.86 13.70 25.00
C THR A 732 -8.74 13.07 26.07
N TYR A 733 -9.94 13.61 26.23
CA TYR A 733 -10.96 13.13 27.18
C TYR A 733 -12.31 13.03 26.49
N LEU A 734 -13.14 12.09 26.96
CA LEU A 734 -14.52 11.93 26.54
C LEU A 734 -15.47 12.31 27.70
N CYS A 735 -16.34 13.26 27.45
CA CYS A 735 -17.41 13.65 28.37
C CYS A 735 -18.70 12.92 27.99
N ARG A 736 -19.17 12.04 28.86
CA ARG A 736 -20.43 11.31 28.73
C ARG A 736 -21.48 11.95 29.60
N VAL A 737 -22.63 12.26 29.01
CA VAL A 737 -23.78 12.78 29.74
C VAL A 737 -24.96 11.83 29.56
N SER A 738 -25.44 11.25 30.67
CA SER A 738 -26.54 10.28 30.65
C SER A 738 -27.73 10.79 31.41
N ASP A 739 -28.92 10.53 30.91
CA ASP A 739 -30.18 10.58 31.67
C ASP A 739 -30.72 9.16 31.91
N SER A 740 -31.97 9.01 32.33
CA SER A 740 -32.59 7.72 32.61
C SER A 740 -32.78 6.84 31.37
N LYS A 741 -32.61 7.36 30.17
CA LYS A 741 -32.88 6.68 28.90
C LYS A 741 -31.72 6.67 27.90
N ARG A 742 -30.80 7.66 27.98
CA ARG A 742 -29.78 7.90 26.92
C ARG A 742 -28.45 8.36 27.48
N THR A 743 -27.39 8.15 26.69
CA THR A 743 -26.05 8.66 26.96
C THR A 743 -25.53 9.38 25.72
N PHE A 744 -25.04 10.59 25.90
CA PHE A 744 -24.37 11.39 24.87
C PHE A 744 -22.90 11.54 25.21
N THR A 745 -22.03 11.48 24.20
CA THR A 745 -20.58 11.59 24.41
C THR A 745 -20.00 12.69 23.51
N GLN A 746 -19.15 13.53 24.10
CA GLN A 746 -18.44 14.58 23.38
C GLN A 746 -16.94 14.56 23.76
N LYS A 747 -16.06 14.72 22.77
CA LYS A 747 -14.61 14.77 22.96
C LYS A 747 -14.13 16.19 23.27
N PHE A 748 -13.16 16.32 24.18
CA PHE A 748 -12.39 17.56 24.35
C PHE A 748 -10.91 17.29 24.59
N ILE A 749 -10.08 18.30 24.34
CA ILE A 749 -8.62 18.23 24.48
C ILE A 749 -8.19 19.12 25.64
N LYS A 750 -7.39 18.57 26.56
CA LYS A 750 -6.70 19.29 27.65
C LYS A 750 -5.27 19.56 27.23
N TYR A 751 -4.85 20.81 27.29
CA TYR A 751 -3.45 21.23 27.16
C TYR A 751 -2.75 21.31 28.51
#